data_0fcc1f92e48b374b38bcae79bd49fe45
#
_entry.id   0fcc1f92e48b374b38bcae79bd49fe45
#
_cell.length_a   1.000
_cell.length_b   1.000
_cell.length_c   1.000
_cell.angle_alpha   90.00
_cell.angle_beta   90.00
_cell.angle_gamma   90.00
#
_symmetry.space_group_name_H-M   'P 1'
#
loop_
_entity.id
_entity.type
_entity.pdbx_description
1 polymer ?
#
loop_
_entity_poly.entity_id
_entity_poly.type
_entity_poly.pdbx_seq_one_letter_code
_entity_poly.pdbx_strand_id
1 'polypeptide(L)'
;MGEVYRARDATLKRDVAIKVLPEYWSRDPERLRRFEQEAQATAALNHPNIVSIFHVGQYDGSPYIVTELLQGETLRDRLGKGPMRLREVLDFGVEVARGLAAAHDAGIVHRDLKPENIWVTKDGRVKILDFGLAKLDPAKAASSDGETVTVQPQSHPGHVVGTVGYMSPEQVRGQVADARSDIFAVGVILYEMLTGKRAFQKATSAETMTAILNEDPPAVSQVATSVPPGLQRIVNRCLAKSPEHRFQHASDLGFALESLSDSSSSTVTPVTPTVSGKKWLWIAAASVAIAIAAALVSWWRQPPAVPVVEAVGQLTDDGQPKPGGGKIVTDGSRVYFNEGTNLSIKLAQVAVTGGPTAIIPTRFEDPQIVGLSHEGSSLLVLVGPHSSVVTPFEYLLPLWTIPMPTGEPRRMGMIEAQDADFLPDGRILFSRGDDLYISEKDGSNPRKLLSADGLIAEPSVSPVGQRPVFTIYSPSGSTLMIVESMAYGSGLHPIETTSESRHPCCAQWTPDGSYIVFQNRHEDRQDLWAIPMKPRLFHRSRQPIQLTNGPLSYGSPAPSRDGKQIFAIGTKQRGELVRYDVNSKQFVPILSGVSAFNPTFSRDGEWVAYTSYPDHALWRSRSDGSDRLQLTYAPTTVGYPFISPDGKRVAYQNSAGEISVISMDGGPPQRVLGNSSFNANWSPDGNFLVYGDYSDAAMVKIEFLDLRTGQRSVVLGSQDLIGVQWVAENMLFGATQDRRKLVVFDVKTQERSDLVSLTKPDTIVNWAHSPDFKYVYYTTGGAEPQALRVRLSDRKVEMITNLKDLPRATGPDGNTQISVAPDGSAVFTRDIGTQEIYALTIRWP
;
A
#
# COMPACT_ATOMS: atom_id res chain seq x y z
N MET A 1 12.64 22.35 -29.29
CA MET A 1 13.56 21.23 -29.05
C MET A 1 14.93 21.83 -28.81
N GLY A 2 15.74 21.26 -27.90
CA GLY A 2 17.12 21.72 -27.69
C GLY A 2 18.04 21.29 -28.81
N GLU A 3 19.21 21.91 -28.89
CA GLU A 3 20.28 21.58 -29.85
C GLU A 3 21.13 20.45 -29.32
N VAL A 4 21.58 19.55 -30.20
CA VAL A 4 22.40 18.38 -29.81
C VAL A 4 23.75 18.48 -30.47
N TYR A 5 24.79 18.49 -29.64
CA TYR A 5 26.18 18.63 -30.11
C TYR A 5 26.95 17.31 -29.86
N ARG A 6 27.81 16.95 -30.82
CA ARG A 6 28.82 15.91 -30.57
C ARG A 6 30.01 16.56 -29.89
N ALA A 7 30.44 16.01 -28.77
CA ALA A 7 31.59 16.47 -27.99
C ALA A 7 32.48 15.30 -27.59
N ARG A 8 33.69 15.61 -27.09
CA ARG A 8 34.62 14.66 -26.58
C ARG A 8 34.86 14.93 -25.07
N ASP A 9 34.58 13.98 -24.25
CA ASP A 9 34.94 13.99 -22.83
C ASP A 9 36.46 13.87 -22.70
N ALA A 10 37.10 14.97 -22.34
CA ALA A 10 38.57 15.03 -22.25
C ALA A 10 39.15 14.17 -21.16
N THR A 11 38.38 13.92 -20.07
CA THR A 11 38.80 13.13 -18.90
C THR A 11 38.71 11.64 -19.18
N LEU A 12 37.59 11.17 -19.70
CA LEU A 12 37.33 9.74 -19.96
C LEU A 12 37.70 9.35 -21.41
N LYS A 13 38.16 10.30 -22.24
CA LYS A 13 38.59 10.14 -23.65
C LYS A 13 37.53 9.46 -24.54
N ARG A 14 36.25 9.70 -24.30
CA ARG A 14 35.13 9.13 -25.03
C ARG A 14 34.32 10.21 -25.73
N ASP A 15 33.68 9.89 -26.88
CA ASP A 15 32.76 10.76 -27.57
C ASP A 15 31.39 10.71 -26.85
N VAL A 16 30.74 11.87 -26.71
CA VAL A 16 29.45 12.04 -26.01
C VAL A 16 28.54 12.94 -26.84
N ALA A 17 27.24 12.84 -26.59
CA ALA A 17 26.27 13.79 -27.08
C ALA A 17 25.90 14.78 -25.94
N ILE A 18 25.87 16.06 -26.23
CA ILE A 18 25.44 17.13 -25.31
C ILE A 18 24.17 17.75 -25.89
N LYS A 19 23.07 17.57 -25.17
CA LYS A 19 21.79 18.19 -25.49
C LYS A 19 21.63 19.45 -24.67
N VAL A 20 21.61 20.62 -25.31
CA VAL A 20 21.40 21.93 -24.67
C VAL A 20 19.93 22.32 -24.80
N LEU A 21 19.32 22.66 -23.69
CA LEU A 21 17.91 23.10 -23.66
C LEU A 21 17.84 24.62 -23.85
N PRO A 22 16.74 25.13 -24.45
CA PRO A 22 16.57 26.56 -24.64
C PRO A 22 16.58 27.36 -23.32
N GLU A 23 17.15 28.56 -23.34
CA GLU A 23 17.31 29.45 -22.18
C GLU A 23 16.00 29.75 -21.42
N TYR A 24 14.83 29.70 -22.07
CA TYR A 24 13.55 29.94 -21.39
C TYR A 24 13.22 28.89 -20.31
N TRP A 25 13.90 27.72 -20.31
CA TRP A 25 13.77 26.73 -19.28
C TRP A 25 14.41 27.16 -17.94
N SER A 26 15.45 27.99 -17.99
CA SER A 26 16.14 28.50 -16.82
C SER A 26 15.46 29.72 -16.18
N ARG A 27 14.48 30.32 -16.85
CA ARG A 27 13.74 31.49 -16.34
C ARG A 27 12.77 31.16 -15.22
N ASP A 28 12.41 29.87 -15.05
CA ASP A 28 11.55 29.36 -13.98
C ASP A 28 12.36 28.38 -13.11
N PRO A 29 12.77 28.79 -11.90
CA PRO A 29 13.60 27.96 -11.01
C PRO A 29 12.93 26.64 -10.64
N GLU A 30 11.59 26.61 -10.58
CA GLU A 30 10.85 25.40 -10.24
C GLU A 30 10.86 24.37 -11.39
N ARG A 31 10.74 24.85 -12.63
CA ARG A 31 10.88 24.00 -13.83
C ARG A 31 12.28 23.42 -13.96
N LEU A 32 13.29 24.24 -13.70
CA LEU A 32 14.68 23.81 -13.74
C LEU A 32 14.97 22.73 -12.72
N ARG A 33 14.51 22.91 -11.48
CA ARG A 33 14.68 21.92 -10.39
C ARG A 33 13.99 20.60 -10.73
N ARG A 34 12.77 20.64 -11.29
CA ARG A 34 12.05 19.42 -11.71
C ARG A 34 12.78 18.71 -12.84
N PHE A 35 13.27 19.47 -13.81
CA PHE A 35 14.11 18.92 -14.88
C PHE A 35 15.35 18.20 -14.34
N GLU A 36 16.08 18.83 -13.40
CA GLU A 36 17.25 18.22 -12.77
C GLU A 36 16.89 16.94 -12.02
N GLN A 37 15.78 16.91 -11.30
CA GLN A 37 15.29 15.72 -10.57
C GLN A 37 14.90 14.59 -11.53
N GLU A 38 14.16 14.88 -12.60
CA GLU A 38 13.77 13.87 -13.60
C GLU A 38 15.00 13.35 -14.37
N ALA A 39 15.93 14.25 -14.72
CA ALA A 39 17.16 13.85 -15.36
C ALA A 39 18.07 13.00 -14.45
N GLN A 40 18.14 13.30 -13.14
CA GLN A 40 18.85 12.48 -12.17
C GLN A 40 18.19 11.10 -11.96
N ALA A 41 16.87 11.05 -11.88
CA ALA A 41 16.15 9.78 -11.79
C ALA A 41 16.39 8.91 -13.03
N THR A 42 16.34 9.51 -14.23
CA THR A 42 16.66 8.80 -15.49
C THR A 42 18.12 8.38 -15.56
N ALA A 43 19.05 9.19 -15.04
CA ALA A 43 20.49 8.86 -15.00
C ALA A 43 20.80 7.65 -14.12
N ALA A 44 19.95 7.34 -13.13
CA ALA A 44 20.07 6.15 -12.30
C ALA A 44 19.67 4.85 -13.04
N LEU A 45 18.95 4.96 -14.17
CA LEU A 45 18.58 3.80 -14.99
C LEU A 45 19.79 3.30 -15.80
N ASN A 46 20.19 2.07 -15.55
CA ASN A 46 21.20 1.36 -16.34
C ASN A 46 20.57 0.17 -17.05
N HIS A 47 20.10 0.39 -18.29
CA HIS A 47 19.44 -0.66 -19.07
C HIS A 47 19.89 -0.59 -20.55
N PRO A 48 20.13 -1.73 -21.22
CA PRO A 48 20.62 -1.75 -22.61
C PRO A 48 19.70 -1.02 -23.61
N ASN A 49 18.40 -0.96 -23.36
CA ASN A 49 17.40 -0.32 -24.21
C ASN A 49 17.01 1.12 -23.77
N ILE A 50 17.78 1.73 -22.86
CA ILE A 50 17.63 3.12 -22.44
C ILE A 50 18.95 3.86 -22.71
N VAL A 51 18.89 5.12 -23.15
CA VAL A 51 20.08 5.93 -23.34
C VAL A 51 20.73 6.26 -21.99
N SER A 52 22.03 6.05 -21.87
CA SER A 52 22.77 6.36 -20.65
C SER A 52 23.04 7.85 -20.52
N ILE A 53 22.61 8.45 -19.41
CA ILE A 53 22.94 9.83 -19.05
C ILE A 53 24.20 9.82 -18.20
N PHE A 54 25.21 10.61 -18.60
CA PHE A 54 26.48 10.68 -17.91
C PHE A 54 26.61 11.89 -16.99
N HIS A 55 25.97 13.01 -17.37
CA HIS A 55 26.03 14.23 -16.59
C HIS A 55 24.84 15.14 -16.90
N VAL A 56 24.43 15.91 -15.90
CA VAL A 56 23.41 16.95 -16.01
C VAL A 56 24.02 18.22 -15.41
N GLY A 57 23.90 19.36 -16.09
CA GLY A 57 24.46 20.60 -15.59
C GLY A 57 23.90 21.83 -16.29
N GLN A 58 24.45 23.00 -15.99
CA GLN A 58 24.11 24.27 -16.58
C GLN A 58 25.36 24.95 -17.16
N TYR A 59 25.22 25.59 -18.29
CA TYR A 59 26.25 26.40 -18.87
C TYR A 59 25.63 27.71 -19.44
N ASP A 60 26.13 28.84 -18.98
CA ASP A 60 25.64 30.17 -19.35
C ASP A 60 24.10 30.31 -19.24
N GLY A 61 23.57 29.86 -18.11
CA GLY A 61 22.13 29.87 -17.83
C GLY A 61 21.28 28.87 -18.63
N SER A 62 21.87 28.04 -19.48
CA SER A 62 21.19 27.02 -20.27
C SER A 62 21.45 25.63 -19.66
N PRO A 63 20.41 24.86 -19.29
CA PRO A 63 20.58 23.49 -18.81
C PRO A 63 21.00 22.56 -19.95
N TYR A 64 21.87 21.59 -19.65
CA TYR A 64 22.32 20.58 -20.60
C TYR A 64 22.38 19.19 -20.01
N ILE A 65 22.27 18.19 -20.88
CA ILE A 65 22.43 16.78 -20.54
C ILE A 65 23.54 16.20 -21.41
N VAL A 66 24.44 15.44 -20.80
CA VAL A 66 25.46 14.66 -21.48
C VAL A 66 25.05 13.19 -21.50
N THR A 67 24.98 12.62 -22.70
CA THR A 67 24.60 11.21 -22.89
C THR A 67 25.64 10.45 -23.69
N GLU A 68 25.49 9.13 -23.78
CA GLU A 68 26.23 8.32 -24.76
C GLU A 68 25.95 8.80 -26.17
N LEU A 69 26.97 8.82 -27.01
CA LEU A 69 26.84 9.15 -28.45
C LEU A 69 26.40 7.90 -29.21
N LEU A 70 25.14 7.88 -29.64
CA LEU A 70 24.56 6.76 -30.38
C LEU A 70 24.91 6.87 -31.88
N GLN A 71 25.18 5.72 -32.51
CA GLN A 71 25.36 5.61 -33.93
C GLN A 71 24.20 4.85 -34.54
N GLY A 72 23.52 5.39 -35.53
CA GLY A 72 22.34 4.81 -36.14
C GLY A 72 21.36 5.87 -36.63
N GLU A 73 20.08 5.56 -36.60
CA GLU A 73 19.00 6.44 -37.06
C GLU A 73 17.82 6.41 -36.07
N THR A 74 16.93 7.40 -36.12
CA THR A 74 15.69 7.35 -35.36
C THR A 74 14.71 6.33 -35.96
N LEU A 75 13.81 5.79 -35.16
CA LEU A 75 12.72 4.93 -35.67
C LEU A 75 11.84 5.71 -36.65
N ARG A 76 11.74 7.03 -36.52
CA ARG A 76 11.06 7.91 -37.48
C ARG A 76 11.71 7.85 -38.85
N ASP A 77 13.04 7.95 -38.93
CA ASP A 77 13.81 7.88 -40.20
C ASP A 77 13.67 6.48 -40.84
N ARG A 78 13.65 5.46 -39.99
CA ARG A 78 13.43 4.05 -40.43
C ARG A 78 12.06 3.88 -41.05
N LEU A 79 11.00 4.40 -40.42
CA LEU A 79 9.61 4.35 -40.90
C LEU A 79 9.41 5.15 -42.18
N GLY A 80 10.20 6.19 -42.39
CA GLY A 80 10.20 6.95 -43.67
C GLY A 80 10.59 6.12 -44.91
N LYS A 81 11.24 4.94 -44.70
CA LYS A 81 11.60 3.98 -45.76
C LYS A 81 10.49 2.97 -46.07
N GLY A 82 9.33 3.04 -45.39
CA GLY A 82 8.18 2.19 -45.59
C GLY A 82 7.93 1.23 -44.37
N PRO A 83 6.91 0.37 -44.48
CA PRO A 83 6.55 -0.58 -43.40
C PRO A 83 7.70 -1.57 -43.15
N MET A 84 7.83 -2.01 -41.89
CA MET A 84 8.93 -2.85 -41.44
C MET A 84 8.59 -4.35 -41.59
N ARG A 85 9.62 -5.17 -41.65
CA ARG A 85 9.44 -6.62 -41.67
C ARG A 85 8.90 -7.11 -40.33
N LEU A 86 8.00 -8.08 -40.33
CA LEU A 86 7.36 -8.60 -39.12
C LEU A 86 8.36 -8.95 -38.01
N ARG A 87 9.48 -9.60 -38.34
CA ARG A 87 10.50 -9.96 -37.37
C ARG A 87 11.15 -8.75 -36.73
N GLU A 88 11.49 -7.72 -37.52
CA GLU A 88 12.05 -6.47 -37.01
C GLU A 88 11.04 -5.75 -36.07
N VAL A 89 9.73 -5.77 -36.41
CA VAL A 89 8.66 -5.19 -35.58
C VAL A 89 8.58 -5.90 -34.23
N LEU A 90 8.64 -7.23 -34.23
CA LEU A 90 8.62 -8.02 -33.00
C LEU A 90 9.87 -7.75 -32.15
N ASP A 91 11.06 -7.82 -32.75
CA ASP A 91 12.33 -7.61 -32.03
C ASP A 91 12.39 -6.19 -31.42
N PHE A 92 12.01 -5.16 -32.19
CA PHE A 92 11.99 -3.78 -31.70
C PHE A 92 10.89 -3.55 -30.65
N GLY A 93 9.72 -4.15 -30.84
CA GLY A 93 8.63 -4.09 -29.88
C GLY A 93 9.01 -4.69 -28.51
N VAL A 94 9.72 -5.82 -28.53
CA VAL A 94 10.24 -6.47 -27.32
C VAL A 94 11.28 -5.59 -26.62
N GLU A 95 12.24 -5.02 -27.37
CA GLU A 95 13.28 -4.18 -26.79
C GLU A 95 12.71 -2.87 -26.20
N VAL A 96 11.74 -2.22 -26.87
CA VAL A 96 11.02 -1.06 -26.33
C VAL A 96 10.28 -1.44 -25.05
N ALA A 97 9.55 -2.55 -25.05
CA ALA A 97 8.80 -3.02 -23.90
C ALA A 97 9.71 -3.32 -22.69
N ARG A 98 10.89 -3.93 -22.90
CA ARG A 98 11.88 -4.19 -21.85
C ARG A 98 12.45 -2.88 -21.27
N GLY A 99 12.78 -1.91 -22.13
CA GLY A 99 13.26 -0.59 -21.69
C GLY A 99 12.21 0.16 -20.86
N LEU A 100 10.95 0.14 -21.31
CA LEU A 100 9.84 0.75 -20.56
C LEU A 100 9.58 0.01 -19.23
N ALA A 101 9.64 -1.31 -19.21
CA ALA A 101 9.47 -2.08 -17.96
C ALA A 101 10.50 -1.66 -16.91
N ALA A 102 11.78 -1.56 -17.28
CA ALA A 102 12.84 -1.12 -16.37
C ALA A 102 12.63 0.32 -15.86
N ALA A 103 12.09 1.21 -16.68
CA ALA A 103 11.77 2.57 -16.27
C ALA A 103 10.55 2.63 -15.35
N HIS A 104 9.50 1.88 -15.67
CA HIS A 104 8.26 1.80 -14.89
C HIS A 104 8.51 1.18 -13.50
N ASP A 105 9.35 0.14 -13.40
CA ASP A 105 9.76 -0.47 -12.12
C ASP A 105 10.52 0.52 -11.23
N ALA A 106 11.21 1.51 -11.83
CA ALA A 106 11.83 2.62 -11.12
C ALA A 106 10.89 3.82 -10.89
N GLY A 107 9.59 3.67 -11.18
CA GLY A 107 8.58 4.74 -11.03
C GLY A 107 8.64 5.84 -12.09
N ILE A 108 9.38 5.64 -13.19
CA ILE A 108 9.56 6.63 -14.25
C ILE A 108 8.66 6.30 -15.44
N VAL A 109 7.75 7.21 -15.79
CA VAL A 109 6.87 7.12 -16.96
C VAL A 109 7.37 8.04 -18.05
N HIS A 110 7.42 7.56 -19.30
CA HIS A 110 8.00 8.32 -20.42
C HIS A 110 7.12 9.50 -20.87
N ARG A 111 5.81 9.34 -20.94
CA ARG A 111 4.77 10.35 -21.27
C ARG A 111 4.82 11.01 -22.65
N ASP A 112 5.88 10.86 -23.41
CA ASP A 112 6.04 11.39 -24.77
C ASP A 112 6.72 10.38 -25.70
N LEU A 113 6.35 9.09 -25.59
CA LEU A 113 6.92 8.04 -26.42
C LEU A 113 6.41 8.17 -27.87
N LYS A 114 7.35 8.25 -28.80
CA LYS A 114 7.11 8.39 -30.24
C LYS A 114 8.32 7.92 -31.01
N PRO A 115 8.20 7.65 -32.33
CA PRO A 115 9.33 7.16 -33.13
C PRO A 115 10.57 8.06 -33.15
N GLU A 116 10.42 9.38 -32.96
CA GLU A 116 11.51 10.35 -32.83
C GLU A 116 12.34 10.12 -31.56
N ASN A 117 11.74 9.54 -30.49
CA ASN A 117 12.37 9.24 -29.21
C ASN A 117 12.83 7.78 -29.09
N ILE A 118 12.85 7.04 -30.19
CA ILE A 118 13.36 5.67 -30.27
C ILE A 118 14.51 5.66 -31.29
N TRP A 119 15.71 5.27 -30.85
CA TRP A 119 16.89 5.18 -31.67
C TRP A 119 17.19 3.73 -32.03
N VAL A 120 17.45 3.48 -33.31
CA VAL A 120 17.91 2.18 -33.81
C VAL A 120 19.41 2.30 -34.08
N THR A 121 20.21 1.55 -33.32
CA THR A 121 21.66 1.55 -33.45
C THR A 121 22.12 0.77 -34.67
N LYS A 122 23.38 0.95 -35.11
CA LYS A 122 23.94 0.23 -36.26
C LYS A 122 23.97 -1.30 -36.12
N ASP A 123 24.05 -1.78 -34.91
CA ASP A 123 23.98 -3.22 -34.56
C ASP A 123 22.54 -3.75 -34.42
N GLY A 124 21.54 -2.91 -34.76
CA GLY A 124 20.14 -3.27 -34.80
C GLY A 124 19.42 -3.31 -33.45
N ARG A 125 19.99 -2.73 -32.40
CA ARG A 125 19.35 -2.60 -31.08
C ARG A 125 18.55 -1.30 -30.95
N VAL A 126 17.55 -1.34 -30.09
CA VAL A 126 16.73 -0.18 -29.79
C VAL A 126 17.19 0.47 -28.48
N LYS A 127 17.22 1.82 -28.48
CA LYS A 127 17.41 2.65 -27.30
C LYS A 127 16.32 3.72 -27.20
N ILE A 128 15.69 3.83 -26.05
CA ILE A 128 14.69 4.85 -25.74
C ILE A 128 15.42 6.11 -25.28
N LEU A 129 15.04 7.25 -25.85
CA LEU A 129 15.59 8.57 -25.58
C LEU A 129 14.57 9.40 -24.79
N ASP A 130 15.04 10.43 -24.09
CA ASP A 130 14.25 11.58 -23.60
C ASP A 130 13.01 11.21 -22.76
N PHE A 131 13.18 10.46 -21.66
CA PHE A 131 12.12 10.25 -20.68
C PHE A 131 11.62 11.59 -20.12
N GLY A 132 10.33 11.88 -20.33
CA GLY A 132 9.51 12.89 -19.63
C GLY A 132 9.99 14.33 -19.45
N LEU A 133 11.21 14.63 -19.82
CA LEU A 133 11.93 15.90 -19.53
C LEU A 133 11.24 17.18 -20.04
N ALA A 134 10.14 17.09 -20.79
CA ALA A 134 9.57 18.24 -21.50
C ALA A 134 8.07 18.51 -21.24
N LYS A 135 7.34 17.64 -20.53
CA LYS A 135 5.89 17.81 -20.28
C LYS A 135 5.57 17.90 -18.80
N LEU A 136 5.67 19.10 -18.26
CA LEU A 136 5.10 19.47 -16.97
C LEU A 136 3.57 19.45 -17.08
N ASP A 137 2.91 18.74 -16.15
CA ASP A 137 1.44 18.63 -16.06
C ASP A 137 0.77 20.01 -16.02
N PRO A 138 -0.10 20.37 -16.97
CA PRO A 138 -0.89 21.60 -16.91
C PRO A 138 -1.88 21.63 -15.74
N ALA A 139 -2.21 20.48 -15.16
CA ALA A 139 -3.18 20.37 -14.06
C ALA A 139 -2.66 20.88 -12.70
N LYS A 140 -1.34 21.12 -12.55
CA LYS A 140 -0.78 21.75 -11.33
C LYS A 140 -0.53 23.25 -11.45
N ALA A 141 -0.68 23.84 -12.64
CA ALA A 141 -0.56 25.29 -12.86
C ALA A 141 -1.90 26.04 -12.68
N ALA A 142 -3.02 25.35 -12.51
CA ALA A 142 -4.35 25.95 -12.43
C ALA A 142 -4.87 26.17 -11.01
N SER A 143 -4.03 26.10 -9.98
CA SER A 143 -4.42 26.32 -8.58
C SER A 143 -3.94 27.65 -7.99
N SER A 144 -3.43 28.57 -8.77
CA SER A 144 -3.25 29.97 -8.37
C SER A 144 -4.03 30.87 -9.33
N ASP A 145 -4.99 31.57 -8.73
CA ASP A 145 -5.86 32.61 -9.28
C ASP A 145 -7.04 32.13 -10.14
N GLY A 146 -8.22 32.41 -9.57
CA GLY A 146 -9.53 32.13 -10.16
C GLY A 146 -9.84 33.01 -11.37
N GLU A 147 -9.33 32.65 -12.51
CA GLU A 147 -9.86 33.07 -13.81
C GLU A 147 -9.79 31.89 -14.79
N THR A 148 -10.94 31.58 -15.36
CA THR A 148 -11.11 30.54 -16.40
C THR A 148 -10.36 30.97 -17.65
N VAL A 149 -9.09 30.61 -17.76
CA VAL A 149 -8.30 30.81 -18.97
C VAL A 149 -8.51 29.60 -19.88
N THR A 150 -9.32 29.78 -20.88
CA THR A 150 -9.39 28.92 -22.05
C THR A 150 -8.01 28.93 -22.72
N VAL A 151 -7.19 27.93 -22.49
CA VAL A 151 -5.88 27.78 -23.14
C VAL A 151 -6.11 27.46 -24.59
N GLN A 152 -6.08 28.51 -25.43
CA GLN A 152 -5.87 28.35 -26.84
C GLN A 152 -4.40 27.94 -27.07
N PRO A 153 -4.13 26.88 -27.84
CA PRO A 153 -2.77 26.53 -28.21
C PRO A 153 -2.24 27.69 -29.09
N GLN A 154 -1.26 28.43 -28.61
CA GLN A 154 -0.49 29.35 -29.47
C GLN A 154 0.32 28.51 -30.46
N SER A 155 -0.26 28.28 -31.61
CA SER A 155 0.41 27.72 -32.78
C SER A 155 1.17 28.84 -33.50
N HIS A 156 2.50 28.81 -33.39
CA HIS A 156 3.30 29.47 -34.41
C HIS A 156 3.11 28.74 -35.76
N PRO A 157 2.91 29.43 -36.86
CA PRO A 157 2.70 28.80 -38.18
C PRO A 157 3.99 28.09 -38.59
N GLY A 158 3.99 26.73 -38.58
CA GLY A 158 5.04 25.96 -39.23
C GLY A 158 5.39 24.58 -38.70
N HIS A 159 5.20 24.23 -37.40
CA HIS A 159 5.72 22.95 -36.88
C HIS A 159 4.96 22.34 -35.69
N VAL A 160 3.69 21.93 -35.81
CA VAL A 160 3.00 21.20 -34.72
C VAL A 160 2.04 20.07 -35.15
N VAL A 161 2.13 19.57 -36.37
CA VAL A 161 1.19 18.53 -36.85
C VAL A 161 1.57 17.08 -36.41
N GLY A 162 2.77 16.86 -35.85
CA GLY A 162 3.31 15.50 -35.65
C GLY A 162 3.07 14.78 -34.29
N THR A 163 2.95 15.48 -33.18
CA THR A 163 3.10 14.90 -31.83
C THR A 163 1.80 14.33 -31.23
N VAL A 164 0.65 14.87 -31.64
CA VAL A 164 -0.66 14.51 -31.04
C VAL A 164 -1.06 13.06 -31.31
N GLY A 165 -0.66 12.49 -32.43
CA GLY A 165 -1.09 11.16 -32.87
C GLY A 165 -0.62 9.98 -32.00
N TYR A 166 0.29 10.19 -31.04
CA TYR A 166 0.81 9.16 -30.11
C TYR A 166 0.30 9.33 -28.68
N MET A 167 -0.47 10.39 -28.39
CA MET A 167 -1.05 10.62 -27.06
C MET A 167 -2.08 9.56 -26.74
N SER A 168 -2.11 9.13 -25.47
CA SER A 168 -3.16 8.26 -24.96
C SER A 168 -4.47 9.03 -24.72
N PRO A 169 -5.63 8.37 -24.69
CA PRO A 169 -6.93 9.00 -24.40
C PRO A 169 -6.94 9.82 -23.11
N GLU A 170 -6.32 9.34 -22.04
CA GLU A 170 -6.18 10.05 -20.77
C GLU A 170 -5.32 11.31 -20.89
N GLN A 171 -4.25 11.27 -21.67
CA GLN A 171 -3.45 12.48 -21.96
C GLN A 171 -4.23 13.51 -22.77
N VAL A 172 -5.04 13.09 -23.75
CA VAL A 172 -5.92 13.99 -24.50
C VAL A 172 -6.98 14.64 -23.61
N ARG A 173 -7.46 13.91 -22.58
CA ARG A 173 -8.39 14.44 -21.59
C ARG A 173 -7.74 15.29 -20.49
N GLY A 174 -6.42 15.46 -20.49
CA GLY A 174 -5.69 16.16 -19.44
C GLY A 174 -5.64 15.41 -18.09
N GLN A 175 -5.90 14.11 -18.10
CA GLN A 175 -5.81 13.24 -16.90
C GLN A 175 -4.37 12.83 -16.65
N VAL A 176 -4.10 12.32 -15.45
CA VAL A 176 -2.75 11.85 -15.07
C VAL A 176 -2.36 10.67 -15.95
N ALA A 177 -1.22 10.79 -16.62
CA ALA A 177 -0.62 9.73 -17.44
C ALA A 177 0.24 8.82 -16.55
N ASP A 178 -0.04 7.51 -16.58
CA ASP A 178 0.73 6.46 -15.91
C ASP A 178 1.45 5.53 -16.93
N ALA A 179 2.06 4.44 -16.45
CA ALA A 179 2.76 3.43 -17.26
C ALA A 179 1.91 2.91 -18.43
N ARG A 180 0.58 2.85 -18.29
CA ARG A 180 -0.34 2.37 -19.32
C ARG A 180 -0.55 3.37 -20.47
N SER A 181 -0.20 4.64 -20.26
CA SER A 181 -0.14 5.64 -21.31
C SER A 181 1.01 5.37 -22.28
N ASP A 182 2.17 4.94 -21.78
CA ASP A 182 3.31 4.54 -22.61
C ASP A 182 2.98 3.26 -23.40
N ILE A 183 2.24 2.32 -22.80
CA ILE A 183 1.77 1.09 -23.47
C ILE A 183 0.84 1.43 -24.64
N PHE A 184 -0.05 2.42 -24.50
CA PHE A 184 -0.86 2.91 -25.62
C PHE A 184 0.02 3.48 -26.74
N ALA A 185 1.02 4.29 -26.42
CA ALA A 185 1.96 4.84 -27.38
C ALA A 185 2.75 3.73 -28.12
N VAL A 186 3.18 2.67 -27.41
CA VAL A 186 3.77 1.47 -28.04
C VAL A 186 2.79 0.84 -29.02
N GLY A 187 1.50 0.72 -28.67
CA GLY A 187 0.47 0.21 -29.58
C GLY A 187 0.36 1.01 -30.87
N VAL A 188 0.40 2.34 -30.78
CA VAL A 188 0.40 3.24 -31.95
C VAL A 188 1.66 3.05 -32.79
N ILE A 189 2.82 2.91 -32.16
CA ILE A 189 4.11 2.70 -32.83
C ILE A 189 4.14 1.32 -33.54
N LEU A 190 3.69 0.26 -32.87
CA LEU A 190 3.57 -1.07 -33.49
C LEU A 190 2.64 -1.06 -34.72
N TYR A 191 1.51 -0.37 -34.60
CA TYR A 191 0.59 -0.18 -35.74
C TYR A 191 1.30 0.49 -36.91
N GLU A 192 2.03 1.60 -36.65
CA GLU A 192 2.75 2.33 -37.70
C GLU A 192 3.88 1.50 -38.30
N MET A 193 4.65 0.75 -37.50
CA MET A 193 5.70 -0.15 -38.00
C MET A 193 5.16 -1.24 -38.94
N LEU A 194 3.98 -1.78 -38.61
CA LEU A 194 3.36 -2.84 -39.41
C LEU A 194 2.70 -2.35 -40.72
N THR A 195 2.08 -1.17 -40.66
CA THR A 195 1.23 -0.66 -41.77
C THR A 195 1.89 0.43 -42.57
N GLY A 196 2.94 1.05 -42.07
CA GLY A 196 3.53 2.29 -42.64
C GLY A 196 2.60 3.53 -42.51
N LYS A 197 1.48 3.41 -41.79
CA LYS A 197 0.49 4.48 -41.59
C LYS A 197 0.26 4.71 -40.09
N ARG A 198 0.03 5.97 -39.73
CA ARG A 198 -0.33 6.33 -38.34
C ARG A 198 -1.71 5.79 -37.99
N ALA A 199 -1.89 5.25 -36.78
CA ALA A 199 -3.17 4.72 -36.28
C ALA A 199 -4.25 5.80 -36.21
N PHE A 200 -3.89 7.00 -35.76
CA PHE A 200 -4.80 8.13 -35.58
C PHE A 200 -4.22 9.37 -36.28
N GLN A 201 -4.55 9.58 -37.56
CA GLN A 201 -4.15 10.77 -38.31
C GLN A 201 -5.35 11.33 -39.06
N LYS A 202 -5.71 12.59 -38.77
CA LYS A 202 -6.76 13.37 -39.40
C LYS A 202 -6.17 14.68 -39.94
N ALA A 203 -7.00 15.50 -40.59
CA ALA A 203 -6.57 16.76 -41.20
C ALA A 203 -6.09 17.80 -40.15
N THR A 204 -6.70 17.80 -38.97
CA THR A 204 -6.37 18.73 -37.88
C THR A 204 -5.95 18.00 -36.61
N SER A 205 -5.23 18.68 -35.70
CA SER A 205 -4.89 18.17 -34.39
C SER A 205 -6.13 17.88 -33.55
N ALA A 206 -7.16 18.74 -33.62
CA ALA A 206 -8.41 18.54 -32.87
C ALA A 206 -9.18 17.29 -33.34
N GLU A 207 -9.27 17.07 -34.65
CA GLU A 207 -9.89 15.85 -35.20
C GLU A 207 -9.07 14.60 -34.84
N THR A 208 -7.73 14.70 -34.81
CA THR A 208 -6.86 13.60 -34.37
C THR A 208 -7.10 13.27 -32.90
N MET A 209 -7.24 14.27 -32.02
CA MET A 209 -7.59 14.08 -30.60
C MET A 209 -8.96 13.40 -30.48
N THR A 210 -9.95 13.84 -31.25
CA THR A 210 -11.29 13.23 -31.27
C THR A 210 -11.24 11.77 -31.71
N ALA A 211 -10.43 11.45 -32.73
CA ALA A 211 -10.23 10.07 -33.18
C ALA A 211 -9.56 9.21 -32.11
N ILE A 212 -8.56 9.72 -31.40
CA ILE A 212 -7.93 9.02 -30.27
C ILE A 212 -8.93 8.69 -29.17
N LEU A 213 -9.89 9.57 -28.89
CA LEU A 213 -10.88 9.38 -27.84
C LEU A 213 -11.97 8.38 -28.23
N ASN A 214 -12.43 8.39 -29.49
CA ASN A 214 -13.71 7.79 -29.89
C ASN A 214 -13.61 6.77 -31.02
N GLU A 215 -12.54 6.73 -31.83
CA GLU A 215 -12.44 5.86 -32.99
C GLU A 215 -11.40 4.76 -32.78
N ASP A 216 -11.67 3.57 -33.29
CA ASP A 216 -10.65 2.51 -33.42
C ASP A 216 -9.96 2.62 -34.79
N PRO A 217 -8.63 2.43 -34.86
CA PRO A 217 -7.95 2.43 -36.14
C PRO A 217 -8.37 1.20 -36.97
N PRO A 218 -8.26 1.24 -38.31
CA PRO A 218 -8.50 0.08 -39.14
C PRO A 218 -7.69 -1.11 -38.67
N ALA A 219 -8.27 -2.33 -38.72
CA ALA A 219 -7.57 -3.53 -38.32
C ALA A 219 -6.24 -3.68 -39.10
N VAL A 220 -5.15 -4.02 -38.42
CA VAL A 220 -3.82 -4.16 -39.06
C VAL A 220 -3.90 -5.16 -40.22
N SER A 221 -4.69 -6.23 -40.08
CA SER A 221 -4.93 -7.26 -41.11
C SER A 221 -5.63 -6.74 -42.36
N GLN A 222 -6.35 -5.62 -42.30
CA GLN A 222 -6.96 -4.98 -43.47
C GLN A 222 -5.97 -4.11 -44.25
N VAL A 223 -4.88 -3.68 -43.62
CA VAL A 223 -3.88 -2.79 -44.20
C VAL A 223 -2.60 -3.55 -44.58
N ALA A 224 -2.25 -4.60 -43.82
CA ALA A 224 -1.08 -5.43 -44.01
C ALA A 224 -1.48 -6.94 -43.95
N THR A 225 -1.46 -7.61 -45.11
CA THR A 225 -2.04 -8.95 -45.31
C THR A 225 -1.26 -10.12 -44.68
N SER A 226 -0.07 -9.88 -44.12
CA SER A 226 0.82 -10.93 -43.57
C SER A 226 0.98 -10.90 -42.05
N VAL A 227 0.09 -10.20 -41.31
CA VAL A 227 0.22 -10.03 -39.85
C VAL A 227 -0.47 -11.20 -39.13
N PRO A 228 0.22 -11.90 -38.19
CA PRO A 228 -0.39 -12.98 -37.43
C PRO A 228 -1.56 -12.47 -36.55
N PRO A 229 -2.66 -13.27 -36.42
CA PRO A 229 -3.81 -12.87 -35.58
C PRO A 229 -3.42 -12.59 -34.10
N GLY A 230 -2.35 -13.20 -33.58
CA GLY A 230 -1.80 -12.94 -32.26
C GLY A 230 -1.31 -11.51 -32.11
N LEU A 231 -0.56 -11.02 -33.11
CA LEU A 231 -0.01 -9.64 -33.10
C LEU A 231 -1.13 -8.59 -33.25
N GLN A 232 -2.12 -8.85 -34.06
CA GLN A 232 -3.33 -8.01 -34.17
C GLN A 232 -4.01 -7.84 -32.80
N ARG A 233 -4.14 -8.96 -32.03
CA ARG A 233 -4.73 -8.89 -30.67
C ARG A 233 -3.88 -8.09 -29.70
N ILE A 234 -2.55 -8.19 -29.76
CA ILE A 234 -1.64 -7.40 -28.93
C ILE A 234 -1.79 -5.91 -29.24
N VAL A 235 -1.74 -5.51 -30.51
CA VAL A 235 -1.92 -4.12 -30.93
C VAL A 235 -3.30 -3.59 -30.47
N ASN A 236 -4.36 -4.32 -30.69
CA ASN A 236 -5.72 -3.91 -30.26
C ASN A 236 -5.80 -3.74 -28.75
N ARG A 237 -5.16 -4.62 -27.97
CA ARG A 237 -5.13 -4.50 -26.51
C ARG A 237 -4.34 -3.27 -26.04
N CYS A 238 -3.22 -2.95 -26.67
CA CYS A 238 -2.48 -1.71 -26.39
C CYS A 238 -3.33 -0.47 -26.68
N LEU A 239 -4.10 -0.47 -27.77
CA LEU A 239 -4.91 0.65 -28.24
C LEU A 239 -6.30 0.76 -27.58
N ALA A 240 -6.60 -0.08 -26.59
CA ALA A 240 -7.85 0.01 -25.82
C ALA A 240 -8.01 1.43 -25.20
N LYS A 241 -9.22 1.99 -25.29
CA LYS A 241 -9.48 3.37 -24.83
C LYS A 241 -9.40 3.52 -23.32
N SER A 242 -9.87 2.52 -22.58
CA SER A 242 -9.74 2.45 -21.12
C SER A 242 -8.39 1.84 -20.73
N PRO A 243 -7.60 2.48 -19.86
CA PRO A 243 -6.32 1.97 -19.39
C PRO A 243 -6.42 0.57 -18.74
N GLU A 244 -7.54 0.25 -18.10
CA GLU A 244 -7.77 -1.05 -17.43
C GLU A 244 -7.82 -2.21 -18.43
N HIS A 245 -8.18 -1.95 -19.69
CA HIS A 245 -8.25 -2.99 -20.72
C HIS A 245 -6.93 -3.21 -21.46
N ARG A 246 -5.90 -2.40 -21.19
CA ARG A 246 -4.56 -2.56 -21.75
C ARG A 246 -3.74 -3.60 -20.98
N PHE A 247 -2.51 -3.83 -21.44
CA PHE A 247 -1.51 -4.47 -20.58
C PHE A 247 -1.26 -3.57 -19.36
N GLN A 248 -1.13 -4.17 -18.17
CA GLN A 248 -0.92 -3.39 -16.95
C GLN A 248 0.57 -3.10 -16.72
N HIS A 249 1.45 -3.98 -17.19
CA HIS A 249 2.89 -3.81 -17.14
C HIS A 249 3.52 -3.94 -18.53
N ALA A 250 4.58 -3.18 -18.80
CA ALA A 250 5.30 -3.27 -20.07
C ALA A 250 6.04 -4.60 -20.21
N SER A 251 6.41 -5.26 -19.12
CA SER A 251 6.94 -6.63 -19.09
C SER A 251 5.99 -7.65 -19.72
N ASP A 252 4.68 -7.54 -19.44
CA ASP A 252 3.66 -8.45 -19.99
C ASP A 252 3.51 -8.27 -21.51
N LEU A 253 3.61 -7.04 -21.98
CA LEU A 253 3.64 -6.72 -23.40
C LEU A 253 4.89 -7.32 -24.07
N GLY A 254 6.07 -7.17 -23.44
CA GLY A 254 7.32 -7.76 -23.92
C GLY A 254 7.20 -9.27 -24.07
N PHE A 255 6.73 -9.96 -23.03
CA PHE A 255 6.52 -11.42 -23.05
C PHE A 255 5.51 -11.85 -24.14
N ALA A 256 4.42 -11.12 -24.33
CA ALA A 256 3.44 -11.40 -25.38
C ALA A 256 4.02 -11.28 -26.79
N LEU A 257 4.91 -10.33 -27.03
CA LEU A 257 5.60 -10.15 -28.29
C LEU A 257 6.68 -11.22 -28.52
N GLU A 258 7.46 -11.60 -27.51
CA GLU A 258 8.46 -12.67 -27.56
C GLU A 258 7.84 -14.02 -27.93
N SER A 259 6.69 -14.35 -27.35
CA SER A 259 5.97 -15.60 -27.64
C SER A 259 5.56 -15.77 -29.12
N LEU A 260 5.39 -14.64 -29.84
CA LEU A 260 5.11 -14.64 -31.27
C LEU A 260 6.40 -14.74 -32.13
N SER A 261 7.53 -14.23 -31.61
CA SER A 261 8.83 -14.32 -32.28
C SER A 261 9.31 -15.78 -32.38
N ASP A 262 9.16 -16.54 -31.29
CA ASP A 262 9.57 -17.96 -31.24
C ASP A 262 8.72 -18.87 -32.15
N SER A 263 7.47 -18.51 -32.38
CA SER A 263 6.54 -19.25 -33.23
C SER A 263 6.84 -19.14 -34.72
N SER A 264 7.66 -18.19 -35.13
CA SER A 264 7.91 -17.87 -36.56
C SER A 264 9.09 -18.66 -37.17
N SER A 265 9.79 -19.47 -36.39
CA SER A 265 10.98 -20.22 -36.84
C SER A 265 10.76 -21.65 -37.33
N SER A 266 9.51 -22.08 -37.49
CA SER A 266 9.18 -23.42 -37.95
C SER A 266 8.53 -23.44 -39.34
N THR A 267 9.27 -23.06 -40.39
CA THR A 267 8.96 -23.43 -41.76
C THR A 267 9.65 -24.77 -42.07
N VAL A 268 8.92 -25.84 -41.87
CA VAL A 268 9.30 -27.17 -42.36
C VAL A 268 8.96 -27.27 -43.84
N THR A 269 9.98 -27.22 -44.69
CA THR A 269 9.84 -27.61 -46.10
C THR A 269 9.65 -29.15 -46.15
N PRO A 270 8.64 -29.67 -46.88
CA PRO A 270 8.48 -31.10 -47.02
C PRO A 270 9.54 -31.67 -47.98
N VAL A 271 10.52 -32.33 -47.43
CA VAL A 271 11.39 -33.21 -48.19
C VAL A 271 10.75 -34.59 -48.13
N THR A 272 10.31 -35.08 -49.28
CA THR A 272 9.89 -36.50 -49.48
C THR A 272 11.11 -37.42 -49.54
N PRO A 273 11.32 -38.31 -48.56
CA PRO A 273 12.22 -39.44 -48.73
C PRO A 273 11.42 -40.69 -49.02
N THR A 274 11.66 -41.30 -50.17
CA THR A 274 11.30 -42.69 -50.46
C THR A 274 12.21 -43.59 -49.62
N VAL A 275 11.68 -44.24 -48.60
CA VAL A 275 12.34 -45.33 -47.85
C VAL A 275 11.35 -46.42 -47.50
N SER A 276 11.79 -47.62 -47.89
CA SER A 276 11.17 -48.92 -47.73
C SER A 276 10.74 -49.29 -46.31
N GLY A 277 9.61 -49.97 -46.25
CA GLY A 277 8.81 -50.37 -45.08
C GLY A 277 9.57 -51.09 -43.96
N LYS A 278 9.00 -50.97 -42.76
CA LYS A 278 9.34 -51.50 -41.44
C LYS A 278 10.14 -50.60 -40.51
N LYS A 279 11.04 -49.75 -40.98
CA LYS A 279 11.71 -48.77 -40.07
C LYS A 279 10.84 -47.53 -39.76
N TRP A 280 9.82 -47.27 -40.54
CA TRP A 280 8.89 -46.13 -40.37
C TRP A 280 8.03 -46.25 -39.13
N LEU A 281 7.63 -47.47 -38.75
CA LEU A 281 6.82 -47.66 -37.51
C LEU A 281 7.61 -47.31 -36.26
N TRP A 282 8.91 -47.54 -36.21
CA TRP A 282 9.76 -47.16 -35.07
C TRP A 282 10.11 -45.68 -35.04
N ILE A 283 10.26 -45.04 -36.21
CA ILE A 283 10.48 -43.57 -36.30
C ILE A 283 9.19 -42.85 -35.95
N ALA A 284 8.03 -43.30 -36.42
CA ALA A 284 6.74 -42.74 -36.04
C ALA A 284 6.47 -42.90 -34.52
N ALA A 285 6.76 -44.08 -33.95
CA ALA A 285 6.63 -44.30 -32.52
C ALA A 285 7.58 -43.44 -31.69
N ALA A 286 8.82 -43.25 -32.13
CA ALA A 286 9.80 -42.38 -31.49
C ALA A 286 9.39 -40.89 -31.59
N SER A 287 8.87 -40.47 -32.76
CA SER A 287 8.37 -39.09 -32.95
C SER A 287 7.15 -38.77 -32.08
N VAL A 288 6.22 -39.77 -31.96
CA VAL A 288 5.07 -39.65 -31.06
C VAL A 288 5.52 -39.63 -29.59
N ALA A 289 6.49 -40.45 -29.20
CA ALA A 289 7.05 -40.43 -27.84
C ALA A 289 7.77 -39.12 -27.51
N ILE A 290 8.54 -38.56 -28.46
CA ILE A 290 9.18 -37.27 -28.33
C ILE A 290 8.13 -36.14 -28.27
N ALA A 291 7.08 -36.17 -29.07
CA ALA A 291 5.98 -35.22 -29.03
C ALA A 291 5.22 -35.27 -27.69
N ILE A 292 4.95 -36.50 -27.19
CA ILE A 292 4.35 -36.69 -25.85
C ILE A 292 5.30 -36.21 -24.77
N ALA A 293 6.60 -36.53 -24.83
CA ALA A 293 7.58 -36.03 -23.88
C ALA A 293 7.71 -34.49 -23.93
N ALA A 294 7.72 -33.90 -25.11
CA ALA A 294 7.73 -32.46 -25.30
C ALA A 294 6.44 -31.81 -24.79
N ALA A 295 5.28 -32.42 -25.02
CA ALA A 295 3.99 -31.96 -24.48
C ALA A 295 3.95 -32.10 -22.96
N LEU A 296 4.48 -33.17 -22.38
CA LEU A 296 4.62 -33.39 -20.95
C LEU A 296 5.59 -32.39 -20.32
N VAL A 297 6.72 -32.11 -20.97
CA VAL A 297 7.68 -31.07 -20.50
C VAL A 297 7.11 -29.69 -20.65
N SER A 298 6.37 -29.37 -21.71
CA SER A 298 5.68 -28.11 -21.91
C SER A 298 4.56 -27.93 -20.88
N TRP A 299 3.77 -28.96 -20.61
CA TRP A 299 2.76 -29.00 -19.58
C TRP A 299 3.38 -28.88 -18.18
N TRP A 300 4.53 -29.51 -17.96
CA TRP A 300 5.28 -29.43 -16.70
C TRP A 300 5.92 -28.05 -16.47
N ARG A 301 6.29 -27.33 -17.56
CA ARG A 301 6.86 -25.96 -17.51
C ARG A 301 5.81 -24.85 -17.47
N GLN A 302 4.53 -25.17 -17.65
CA GLN A 302 3.49 -24.15 -17.47
C GLN A 302 3.47 -23.71 -16.01
N PRO A 303 3.58 -22.38 -15.73
CA PRO A 303 3.41 -21.89 -14.36
C PRO A 303 2.04 -22.34 -13.85
N PRO A 304 1.93 -22.77 -12.59
CA PRO A 304 0.65 -23.16 -12.03
C PRO A 304 -0.33 -21.99 -12.16
N ALA A 305 -1.53 -22.29 -12.66
CA ALA A 305 -2.60 -21.32 -12.65
C ALA A 305 -2.80 -20.84 -11.19
N VAL A 306 -2.88 -19.53 -10.98
CA VAL A 306 -3.06 -18.90 -9.66
C VAL A 306 -4.50 -18.40 -9.53
N PRO A 307 -5.07 -18.32 -8.31
CA PRO A 307 -6.35 -17.71 -8.08
C PRO A 307 -6.29 -16.21 -8.46
N VAL A 308 -7.35 -15.71 -9.10
CA VAL A 308 -7.44 -14.33 -9.56
C VAL A 308 -8.76 -13.72 -9.10
N VAL A 309 -8.70 -12.52 -8.55
CA VAL A 309 -9.89 -11.70 -8.29
C VAL A 309 -10.37 -11.10 -9.61
N GLU A 310 -11.56 -11.50 -10.06
CA GLU A 310 -12.14 -11.05 -11.34
C GLU A 310 -12.99 -9.78 -11.17
N ALA A 311 -13.65 -9.64 -10.02
CA ALA A 311 -14.51 -8.50 -9.73
C ALA A 311 -14.56 -8.22 -8.24
N VAL A 312 -14.77 -6.97 -7.88
CA VAL A 312 -14.99 -6.49 -6.52
C VAL A 312 -16.28 -5.71 -6.49
N GLY A 313 -17.23 -6.13 -5.67
CA GLY A 313 -18.52 -5.47 -5.47
C GLY A 313 -18.68 -5.03 -4.01
N GLN A 314 -19.10 -3.80 -3.77
CA GLN A 314 -19.45 -3.30 -2.45
C GLN A 314 -20.86 -3.77 -2.09
N LEU A 315 -21.06 -4.37 -0.91
CA LEU A 315 -22.34 -4.88 -0.45
C LEU A 315 -23.07 -3.91 0.50
N THR A 316 -22.32 -3.16 1.33
CA THR A 316 -22.87 -2.17 2.26
C THR A 316 -22.37 -0.77 1.90
N ASP A 317 -23.16 0.26 2.20
CA ASP A 317 -22.85 1.70 2.00
C ASP A 317 -23.58 2.50 3.07
N ASP A 318 -23.47 2.07 4.33
CA ASP A 318 -24.15 2.66 5.47
C ASP A 318 -23.26 3.62 6.27
N GLY A 319 -21.95 3.65 5.97
CA GLY A 319 -20.97 4.49 6.64
C GLY A 319 -20.76 4.13 8.12
N GLN A 320 -21.33 3.02 8.59
CA GLN A 320 -21.14 2.59 9.97
C GLN A 320 -19.81 1.81 10.10
N PRO A 321 -19.06 2.01 11.19
CA PRO A 321 -17.85 1.23 11.43
C PRO A 321 -18.15 -0.27 11.53
N LYS A 322 -17.25 -1.09 10.98
CA LYS A 322 -17.29 -2.55 11.08
C LYS A 322 -16.01 -2.99 11.78
N PRO A 323 -16.05 -3.07 13.13
CA PRO A 323 -14.85 -3.30 13.92
C PRO A 323 -14.19 -4.62 13.56
N GLY A 324 -12.87 -4.57 13.32
CA GLY A 324 -12.07 -5.69 12.82
C GLY A 324 -11.80 -6.83 13.79
N GLY A 325 -12.47 -6.87 14.95
CA GLY A 325 -12.31 -7.94 15.95
C GLY A 325 -13.29 -9.11 15.81
N GLY A 326 -14.32 -8.98 14.97
CA GLY A 326 -15.31 -10.03 14.74
C GLY A 326 -15.12 -10.75 13.40
N LYS A 327 -15.50 -12.03 13.35
CA LYS A 327 -15.52 -12.78 12.10
C LYS A 327 -16.69 -12.32 11.21
N ILE A 328 -16.47 -12.29 9.91
CA ILE A 328 -17.55 -12.32 8.92
C ILE A 328 -17.91 -13.79 8.69
N VAL A 329 -19.20 -14.09 8.66
CA VAL A 329 -19.69 -15.42 8.32
C VAL A 329 -20.86 -15.35 7.34
N THR A 330 -21.12 -16.43 6.58
CA THR A 330 -22.19 -16.45 5.59
C THR A 330 -22.95 -17.77 5.57
N ASP A 331 -24.28 -17.69 5.42
CA ASP A 331 -25.14 -18.83 5.16
C ASP A 331 -25.33 -19.12 3.65
N GLY A 332 -24.69 -18.31 2.79
CA GLY A 332 -24.77 -18.37 1.34
C GLY A 332 -25.85 -17.45 0.75
N SER A 333 -26.82 -16.98 1.55
CA SER A 333 -27.82 -15.97 1.14
C SER A 333 -27.55 -14.60 1.76
N ARG A 334 -26.94 -14.58 2.93
CA ARG A 334 -26.61 -13.41 3.74
C ARG A 334 -25.20 -13.46 4.27
N VAL A 335 -24.64 -12.29 4.52
CA VAL A 335 -23.39 -12.07 5.22
C VAL A 335 -23.70 -11.48 6.57
N TYR A 336 -23.18 -12.05 7.65
CA TYR A 336 -23.35 -11.62 9.03
C TYR A 336 -22.03 -11.04 9.52
N PHE A 337 -22.08 -9.91 10.21
CA PHE A 337 -20.91 -9.18 10.68
C PHE A 337 -21.24 -8.33 11.91
N ASN A 338 -20.22 -7.83 12.56
CA ASN A 338 -20.34 -6.85 13.62
C ASN A 338 -20.35 -5.42 13.05
N GLU A 339 -21.22 -4.58 13.59
CA GLU A 339 -21.38 -3.17 13.21
C GLU A 339 -21.39 -2.29 14.47
N GLY A 340 -20.77 -1.11 14.38
CA GLY A 340 -20.71 -0.14 15.48
C GLY A 340 -19.28 0.26 15.83
N THR A 341 -19.14 0.97 16.92
CA THR A 341 -17.83 1.40 17.43
C THR A 341 -17.30 0.38 18.44
N ASN A 342 -16.03 0.51 18.80
CA ASN A 342 -15.44 -0.30 19.89
C ASN A 342 -16.13 -0.13 21.26
N LEU A 343 -17.05 0.81 21.39
CA LEU A 343 -17.81 1.07 22.62
C LEU A 343 -19.27 0.57 22.54
N SER A 344 -19.74 0.18 21.37
CA SER A 344 -21.10 -0.34 21.16
C SER A 344 -21.14 -1.14 19.87
N ILE A 345 -21.12 -2.46 20.01
CA ILE A 345 -21.15 -3.42 18.91
C ILE A 345 -22.54 -4.03 18.78
N LYS A 346 -23.04 -4.13 17.55
CA LYS A 346 -24.29 -4.80 17.21
C LYS A 346 -24.06 -5.90 16.19
N LEU A 347 -24.93 -6.88 16.18
CA LEU A 347 -24.95 -7.87 15.09
C LEU A 347 -25.70 -7.31 13.90
N ALA A 348 -25.13 -7.44 12.73
CA ALA A 348 -25.72 -6.94 11.48
C ALA A 348 -25.68 -8.01 10.39
N GLN A 349 -26.51 -7.83 9.38
CA GLN A 349 -26.58 -8.70 8.21
C GLN A 349 -26.87 -7.91 6.95
N VAL A 350 -26.37 -8.40 5.80
CA VAL A 350 -26.67 -7.90 4.46
C VAL A 350 -26.86 -9.08 3.50
N ALA A 351 -27.69 -8.93 2.46
CA ALA A 351 -27.80 -9.95 1.42
C ALA A 351 -26.47 -10.10 0.65
N VAL A 352 -26.13 -11.31 0.18
CA VAL A 352 -24.93 -11.53 -0.64
C VAL A 352 -24.93 -10.78 -1.97
N THR A 353 -26.10 -10.29 -2.39
CA THR A 353 -26.29 -9.42 -3.58
C THR A 353 -26.17 -7.93 -3.25
N GLY A 354 -25.89 -7.58 -1.98
CA GLY A 354 -25.87 -6.21 -1.50
C GLY A 354 -27.28 -5.69 -1.14
N GLY A 355 -27.33 -4.46 -0.61
CA GLY A 355 -28.58 -3.80 -0.21
C GLY A 355 -28.49 -3.20 1.20
N PRO A 356 -29.62 -2.83 1.80
CA PRO A 356 -29.62 -2.21 3.12
C PRO A 356 -29.15 -3.19 4.20
N THR A 357 -28.31 -2.69 5.10
CA THR A 357 -27.89 -3.39 6.31
C THR A 357 -29.06 -3.52 7.29
N ALA A 358 -29.24 -4.69 7.87
CA ALA A 358 -30.26 -4.93 8.87
C ALA A 358 -29.62 -5.39 10.19
N ILE A 359 -29.95 -4.70 11.27
CA ILE A 359 -29.51 -5.08 12.63
C ILE A 359 -30.28 -6.33 13.09
N ILE A 360 -29.56 -7.28 13.63
CA ILE A 360 -30.15 -8.47 14.28
C ILE A 360 -30.43 -8.10 15.75
N PRO A 361 -31.69 -8.01 16.17
CA PRO A 361 -32.03 -7.61 17.52
C PRO A 361 -31.58 -8.68 18.52
N THR A 362 -30.83 -8.27 19.52
CA THR A 362 -30.40 -9.12 20.65
C THR A 362 -30.60 -8.39 21.97
N ARG A 363 -30.68 -9.15 23.07
CA ARG A 363 -30.69 -8.60 24.43
C ARG A 363 -29.28 -8.38 25.00
N PHE A 364 -28.26 -8.70 24.22
CA PHE A 364 -26.86 -8.64 24.67
C PHE A 364 -26.28 -7.25 24.41
N GLU A 365 -25.44 -6.83 25.34
CA GLU A 365 -24.51 -5.72 25.12
C GLU A 365 -23.24 -6.26 24.46
N ASP A 366 -22.77 -5.61 23.40
CA ASP A 366 -21.53 -5.88 22.67
C ASP A 366 -21.30 -7.34 22.24
N PRO A 367 -22.28 -8.00 21.59
CA PRO A 367 -22.10 -9.38 21.12
C PRO A 367 -21.11 -9.44 19.94
N GLN A 368 -20.18 -10.39 19.98
CA GLN A 368 -19.18 -10.61 18.92
C GLN A 368 -19.45 -11.93 18.19
N ILE A 369 -19.55 -11.88 16.86
CA ILE A 369 -19.66 -13.08 16.03
C ILE A 369 -18.30 -13.79 16.00
N VAL A 370 -18.30 -15.08 16.35
CA VAL A 370 -17.11 -15.94 16.27
C VAL A 370 -17.32 -17.14 15.34
N GLY A 371 -18.55 -17.48 14.99
CA GLY A 371 -18.82 -18.60 14.09
C GLY A 371 -20.27 -18.67 13.63
N LEU A 372 -20.51 -19.55 12.66
CA LEU A 372 -21.83 -19.89 12.15
C LEU A 372 -21.90 -21.40 11.95
N SER A 373 -23.01 -22.03 12.37
CA SER A 373 -23.21 -23.46 12.16
C SER A 373 -23.14 -23.83 10.68
N HIS A 374 -22.67 -25.03 10.39
CA HIS A 374 -22.51 -25.50 9.00
C HIS A 374 -23.79 -25.43 8.18
N GLU A 375 -24.94 -25.61 8.83
CA GLU A 375 -26.27 -25.48 8.23
C GLU A 375 -26.73 -24.02 8.07
N GLY A 376 -26.03 -23.04 8.68
CA GLY A 376 -26.41 -21.63 8.70
C GLY A 376 -27.55 -21.29 9.65
N SER A 377 -27.95 -22.23 10.52
CA SER A 377 -29.10 -22.10 11.40
C SER A 377 -28.83 -21.44 12.75
N SER A 378 -27.55 -21.24 13.13
CA SER A 378 -27.18 -20.67 14.43
C SER A 378 -25.87 -19.89 14.37
N LEU A 379 -25.90 -18.63 14.81
CA LEU A 379 -24.69 -17.85 15.06
C LEU A 379 -24.07 -18.25 16.39
N LEU A 380 -22.76 -18.28 16.45
CA LEU A 380 -21.96 -18.43 17.66
C LEU A 380 -21.43 -17.05 18.04
N VAL A 381 -21.68 -16.62 19.28
CA VAL A 381 -21.33 -15.27 19.74
C VAL A 381 -20.69 -15.30 21.12
N LEU A 382 -19.71 -14.45 21.32
CA LEU A 382 -19.16 -14.11 22.63
C LEU A 382 -19.89 -12.89 23.17
N VAL A 383 -20.19 -12.87 24.48
CA VAL A 383 -20.97 -11.80 25.10
C VAL A 383 -20.29 -11.32 26.38
N GLY A 384 -20.01 -10.04 26.44
CA GLY A 384 -19.42 -9.42 27.62
C GLY A 384 -18.94 -7.99 27.34
N PRO A 385 -18.59 -7.23 28.38
CA PRO A 385 -18.11 -5.87 28.21
C PRO A 385 -16.82 -5.85 27.37
N HIS A 386 -16.88 -5.12 26.28
CA HIS A 386 -15.74 -4.96 25.38
C HIS A 386 -14.86 -3.82 25.87
N SER A 387 -13.69 -4.13 26.41
CA SER A 387 -12.66 -3.14 26.68
C SER A 387 -11.75 -3.01 25.45
N SER A 388 -12.01 -1.97 24.65
CA SER A 388 -11.44 -1.75 23.32
C SER A 388 -9.98 -1.26 23.28
N VAL A 389 -9.29 -1.18 24.39
CA VAL A 389 -8.00 -0.47 24.45
C VAL A 389 -6.80 -1.40 24.62
N VAL A 390 -7.00 -2.66 24.99
CA VAL A 390 -5.90 -3.61 25.20
C VAL A 390 -6.30 -4.92 24.57
N THR A 391 -5.54 -5.42 23.64
CA THR A 391 -5.61 -6.69 22.91
C THR A 391 -6.96 -7.42 22.95
N PRO A 392 -7.65 -7.63 21.83
CA PRO A 392 -9.01 -8.20 21.77
C PRO A 392 -9.13 -9.62 22.38
N PHE A 393 -8.04 -10.21 22.85
CA PHE A 393 -7.95 -11.57 23.31
C PHE A 393 -7.56 -11.74 24.79
N GLU A 394 -7.53 -10.65 25.60
CA GLU A 394 -7.18 -10.74 27.02
C GLU A 394 -8.31 -11.28 27.92
N TYR A 395 -9.56 -11.26 27.42
CA TYR A 395 -10.72 -11.63 28.23
C TYR A 395 -11.34 -12.95 27.77
N LEU A 396 -11.67 -13.78 28.73
CA LEU A 396 -12.53 -14.95 28.54
C LEU A 396 -13.98 -14.51 28.64
N LEU A 397 -14.77 -14.71 27.61
CA LEU A 397 -16.16 -14.31 27.54
C LEU A 397 -17.09 -15.51 27.42
N PRO A 398 -18.30 -15.46 28.03
CA PRO A 398 -19.31 -16.49 27.88
C PRO A 398 -19.71 -16.72 26.43
N LEU A 399 -19.77 -17.98 26.01
CA LEU A 399 -20.15 -18.40 24.68
C LEU A 399 -21.64 -18.66 24.57
N TRP A 400 -22.29 -18.12 23.53
CA TRP A 400 -23.73 -18.28 23.30
C TRP A 400 -23.99 -18.66 21.84
N THR A 401 -25.15 -19.29 21.60
CA THR A 401 -25.71 -19.45 20.27
C THR A 401 -26.97 -18.62 20.08
N ILE A 402 -27.17 -18.06 18.92
CA ILE A 402 -28.37 -17.34 18.51
C ILE A 402 -28.96 -18.08 17.30
N PRO A 403 -30.16 -18.71 17.42
CA PRO A 403 -30.82 -19.35 16.29
C PRO A 403 -31.21 -18.32 15.21
N MET A 404 -30.95 -18.67 13.96
CA MET A 404 -31.26 -17.81 12.80
C MET A 404 -32.44 -18.36 11.99
N PRO A 405 -33.33 -17.51 11.43
CA PRO A 405 -33.26 -16.03 11.43
C PRO A 405 -33.78 -15.39 12.74
N THR A 406 -34.48 -16.10 13.60
CA THR A 406 -35.01 -15.63 14.89
C THR A 406 -35.04 -16.78 15.88
N GLY A 407 -34.72 -16.50 17.14
CA GLY A 407 -34.80 -17.48 18.21
C GLY A 407 -34.18 -16.98 19.52
N GLU A 408 -34.51 -17.67 20.63
CA GLU A 408 -33.98 -17.31 21.93
C GLU A 408 -32.50 -17.73 22.04
N PRO A 409 -31.60 -16.82 22.43
CA PRO A 409 -30.21 -17.13 22.63
C PRO A 409 -30.02 -18.21 23.74
N ARG A 410 -29.09 -19.14 23.50
CA ARG A 410 -28.75 -20.23 24.45
C ARG A 410 -27.28 -20.16 24.83
N ARG A 411 -26.99 -20.22 26.12
CA ARG A 411 -25.60 -20.31 26.62
C ARG A 411 -25.04 -21.72 26.34
N MET A 412 -23.80 -21.77 25.88
CA MET A 412 -23.11 -23.02 25.55
C MET A 412 -22.43 -23.58 26.81
N GLY A 413 -23.20 -24.27 27.63
CA GLY A 413 -22.70 -24.80 28.90
C GLY A 413 -22.08 -23.72 29.78
N MET A 414 -20.90 -24.01 30.33
CA MET A 414 -20.07 -23.09 31.12
C MET A 414 -18.84 -22.65 30.36
N ILE A 415 -18.89 -22.67 29.00
CA ILE A 415 -17.74 -22.26 28.18
C ILE A 415 -17.54 -20.76 28.33
N GLU A 416 -16.31 -20.39 28.67
CA GLU A 416 -15.73 -19.06 28.55
C GLU A 416 -14.54 -19.18 27.61
N ALA A 417 -14.52 -18.40 26.55
CA ALA A 417 -13.56 -18.50 25.48
C ALA A 417 -13.06 -17.11 25.03
N GLN A 418 -11.95 -17.09 24.32
CA GLN A 418 -11.47 -15.90 23.62
C GLN A 418 -11.96 -15.89 22.17
N ASP A 419 -12.10 -17.07 21.57
CA ASP A 419 -12.67 -17.25 20.25
C ASP A 419 -13.18 -18.69 20.08
N ALA A 420 -14.05 -18.92 19.09
CA ALA A 420 -14.64 -20.23 18.85
C ALA A 420 -15.07 -20.42 17.40
N ASP A 421 -15.30 -21.67 16.99
CA ASP A 421 -15.94 -22.03 15.74
C ASP A 421 -16.69 -23.36 15.85
N PHE A 422 -17.67 -23.58 14.96
CA PHE A 422 -18.33 -24.87 14.84
C PHE A 422 -17.51 -25.85 14.03
N LEU A 423 -17.48 -27.10 14.50
CA LEU A 423 -17.07 -28.22 13.65
C LEU A 423 -18.20 -28.61 12.69
N PRO A 424 -17.88 -29.27 11.57
CA PRO A 424 -18.88 -29.76 10.62
C PRO A 424 -19.94 -30.69 11.23
N ASP A 425 -19.60 -31.39 12.31
CA ASP A 425 -20.52 -32.26 13.03
C ASP A 425 -21.34 -31.55 14.14
N GLY A 426 -21.14 -30.22 14.29
CA GLY A 426 -21.84 -29.35 15.23
C GLY A 426 -21.19 -29.25 16.61
N ARG A 427 -20.11 -29.97 16.91
CA ARG A 427 -19.28 -29.75 18.09
C ARG A 427 -18.62 -28.37 18.03
N ILE A 428 -18.07 -27.90 19.14
CA ILE A 428 -17.48 -26.57 19.25
C ILE A 428 -15.99 -26.68 19.50
N LEU A 429 -15.20 -26.01 18.67
CA LEU A 429 -13.79 -25.75 18.88
C LEU A 429 -13.63 -24.35 19.47
N PHE A 430 -12.89 -24.22 20.59
CA PHE A 430 -12.70 -22.90 21.20
C PHE A 430 -11.34 -22.76 21.86
N SER A 431 -10.86 -21.52 21.96
CA SER A 431 -9.58 -21.17 22.58
C SER A 431 -9.75 -20.57 23.96
N ARG A 432 -8.79 -20.88 24.85
CA ARG A 432 -8.68 -20.36 26.21
C ARG A 432 -7.20 -20.18 26.55
N GLY A 433 -6.69 -18.95 26.45
CA GLY A 433 -5.26 -18.65 26.61
C GLY A 433 -4.45 -19.30 25.51
N ASP A 434 -3.48 -20.09 25.91
CA ASP A 434 -2.58 -20.87 25.06
C ASP A 434 -3.13 -22.26 24.69
N ASP A 435 -4.35 -22.53 25.08
CA ASP A 435 -4.99 -23.86 24.95
C ASP A 435 -6.12 -23.84 23.92
N LEU A 436 -6.22 -24.91 23.12
CA LEU A 436 -7.34 -25.20 22.23
C LEU A 436 -8.17 -26.36 22.80
N TYR A 437 -9.48 -26.17 22.84
CA TYR A 437 -10.44 -27.11 23.39
C TYR A 437 -11.50 -27.52 22.37
N ILE A 438 -12.09 -28.69 22.60
CA ILE A 438 -13.27 -29.17 21.89
C ILE A 438 -14.34 -29.59 22.88
N SER A 439 -15.63 -29.27 22.62
CA SER A 439 -16.77 -29.66 23.43
C SER A 439 -17.87 -30.31 22.59
N GLU A 440 -18.85 -30.92 23.24
CA GLU A 440 -20.06 -31.39 22.58
C GLU A 440 -20.90 -30.22 22.05
N LYS A 441 -21.95 -30.54 21.28
CA LYS A 441 -22.82 -29.53 20.58
C LYS A 441 -23.51 -28.54 21.52
N ASP A 442 -23.77 -28.97 22.75
CA ASP A 442 -24.39 -28.17 23.82
C ASP A 442 -23.42 -27.44 24.73
N GLY A 443 -22.12 -27.55 24.42
CA GLY A 443 -21.03 -26.98 25.21
C GLY A 443 -20.61 -27.82 26.40
N SER A 444 -21.16 -29.04 26.57
CA SER A 444 -20.77 -29.98 27.60
C SER A 444 -19.46 -30.71 27.29
N ASN A 445 -18.86 -31.33 28.29
CA ASN A 445 -17.67 -32.17 28.19
C ASN A 445 -16.49 -31.51 27.44
N PRO A 446 -16.05 -30.30 27.81
CA PRO A 446 -14.89 -29.68 27.21
C PRO A 446 -13.62 -30.49 27.47
N ARG A 447 -12.89 -30.82 26.45
CA ARG A 447 -11.60 -31.51 26.55
C ARG A 447 -10.52 -30.70 25.79
N LYS A 448 -9.35 -30.64 26.38
CA LYS A 448 -8.19 -29.99 25.76
C LYS A 448 -7.71 -30.83 24.59
N LEU A 449 -7.46 -30.14 23.45
CA LEU A 449 -6.92 -30.73 22.24
C LEU A 449 -5.40 -30.56 22.18
N LEU A 450 -4.90 -29.36 22.46
CA LEU A 450 -3.47 -29.02 22.45
C LEU A 450 -3.19 -27.74 23.25
N SER A 451 -1.91 -27.50 23.52
CA SER A 451 -1.36 -26.20 23.95
C SER A 451 -0.36 -25.68 22.94
N ALA A 452 -0.22 -24.37 22.87
CA ALA A 452 0.74 -23.65 22.02
C ALA A 452 1.63 -22.74 22.87
N ASP A 453 2.69 -22.23 22.27
CA ASP A 453 3.56 -21.22 22.90
C ASP A 453 3.08 -19.81 22.48
N GLY A 454 2.00 -19.37 23.11
CA GLY A 454 1.36 -18.08 22.88
C GLY A 454 -0.17 -18.17 22.77
N LEU A 455 -0.82 -17.02 22.71
CA LEU A 455 -2.26 -16.90 22.73
C LEU A 455 -2.91 -17.46 21.46
N ILE A 456 -3.82 -18.43 21.59
CA ILE A 456 -4.56 -19.01 20.46
C ILE A 456 -5.83 -18.20 20.19
N ALA A 457 -6.00 -17.79 18.92
CA ALA A 457 -7.22 -17.10 18.46
C ALA A 457 -7.62 -17.53 17.04
N GLU A 458 -8.82 -17.15 16.65
CA GLU A 458 -9.36 -17.27 15.29
C GLU A 458 -9.36 -18.71 14.76
N PRO A 459 -9.80 -19.69 15.53
CA PRO A 459 -9.89 -21.06 15.04
C PRO A 459 -10.87 -21.16 13.88
N SER A 460 -10.52 -21.93 12.86
CA SER A 460 -11.36 -22.30 11.74
C SER A 460 -11.09 -23.75 11.35
N VAL A 461 -12.13 -24.48 10.95
CA VAL A 461 -12.01 -25.92 10.69
C VAL A 461 -12.26 -26.23 9.24
N SER A 462 -11.38 -27.05 8.65
CA SER A 462 -11.57 -27.50 7.27
C SER A 462 -12.89 -28.25 7.10
N PRO A 463 -13.73 -27.90 6.12
CA PRO A 463 -14.94 -28.65 5.80
C PRO A 463 -14.64 -30.09 5.39
N VAL A 464 -13.43 -30.34 4.92
CA VAL A 464 -12.94 -31.65 4.48
C VAL A 464 -11.75 -32.07 5.33
N GLY A 465 -11.86 -33.21 6.02
CA GLY A 465 -10.77 -33.79 6.82
C GLY A 465 -10.59 -33.22 8.22
N GLN A 466 -11.49 -32.31 8.66
CA GLN A 466 -11.54 -31.76 10.05
C GLN A 466 -10.18 -31.28 10.57
N ARG A 467 -9.42 -30.54 9.76
CA ARG A 467 -8.13 -29.97 10.15
C ARG A 467 -8.32 -28.53 10.66
N PRO A 468 -8.04 -28.24 11.95
CA PRO A 468 -8.06 -26.89 12.46
C PRO A 468 -6.91 -26.05 11.91
N VAL A 469 -7.20 -24.79 11.62
CA VAL A 469 -6.24 -23.70 11.44
C VAL A 469 -6.55 -22.62 12.44
N PHE A 470 -5.55 -21.97 13.01
CA PHE A 470 -5.70 -20.87 13.96
C PHE A 470 -4.47 -19.97 13.97
N THR A 471 -4.58 -18.84 14.62
CA THR A 471 -3.50 -17.87 14.80
C THR A 471 -2.92 -18.02 16.21
N ILE A 472 -1.59 -18.04 16.34
CA ILE A 472 -0.89 -17.85 17.61
C ILE A 472 -0.36 -16.42 17.64
N TYR A 473 -0.72 -15.68 18.68
CA TYR A 473 -0.20 -14.35 18.97
C TYR A 473 0.90 -14.43 20.03
N SER A 474 2.06 -13.82 19.73
CA SER A 474 3.20 -13.71 20.63
C SER A 474 3.73 -12.26 20.63
N PRO A 475 4.58 -11.87 21.57
CA PRO A 475 5.18 -10.53 21.56
C PRO A 475 6.00 -10.21 20.29
N SER A 476 6.46 -11.24 19.57
CA SER A 476 7.22 -11.10 18.31
C SER A 476 6.34 -11.00 17.06
N GLY A 477 5.02 -11.18 17.18
CA GLY A 477 4.07 -11.16 16.07
C GLY A 477 3.07 -12.31 16.11
N SER A 478 2.42 -12.59 14.99
CA SER A 478 1.47 -13.70 14.87
C SER A 478 1.96 -14.75 13.88
N THR A 479 1.51 -16.00 14.08
CA THR A 479 1.83 -17.14 13.21
C THR A 479 0.58 -17.97 12.97
N LEU A 480 0.32 -18.30 11.71
CA LEU A 480 -0.75 -19.25 11.37
C LEU A 480 -0.28 -20.69 11.60
N MET A 481 -1.11 -21.45 12.29
CA MET A 481 -0.84 -22.85 12.62
C MET A 481 -1.92 -23.77 12.08
N ILE A 482 -1.53 -24.95 11.69
CA ILE A 482 -2.44 -26.02 11.27
C ILE A 482 -2.19 -27.28 12.06
N VAL A 483 -3.26 -27.99 12.37
CA VAL A 483 -3.22 -29.31 13.01
C VAL A 483 -3.65 -30.40 12.03
N GLU A 484 -2.92 -31.49 11.98
CA GLU A 484 -3.18 -32.56 11.00
C GLU A 484 -4.47 -33.34 11.29
N SER A 485 -4.84 -33.48 12.57
CA SER A 485 -6.07 -34.17 12.97
C SER A 485 -6.60 -33.66 14.31
N MET A 486 -7.85 -34.01 14.64
CA MET A 486 -8.49 -33.67 15.93
C MET A 486 -8.12 -34.63 17.05
N ALA A 487 -7.16 -35.54 16.88
CA ALA A 487 -6.69 -36.40 17.95
C ALA A 487 -5.75 -35.64 18.91
N TYR A 488 -5.87 -35.90 20.18
CA TYR A 488 -4.98 -35.32 21.19
C TYR A 488 -3.50 -35.63 20.87
N GLY A 489 -2.66 -34.59 20.90
CA GLY A 489 -1.25 -34.74 20.59
C GLY A 489 -0.90 -34.80 19.10
N SER A 490 -1.85 -34.50 18.20
CA SER A 490 -1.58 -34.37 16.77
C SER A 490 -0.55 -33.30 16.48
N GLY A 491 0.27 -33.51 15.46
CA GLY A 491 1.34 -32.61 15.06
C GLY A 491 0.80 -31.19 14.78
N LEU A 492 1.42 -30.21 15.40
CA LEU A 492 1.18 -28.79 15.20
C LEU A 492 2.24 -28.26 14.24
N HIS A 493 1.83 -27.69 13.12
CA HIS A 493 2.74 -27.21 12.08
C HIS A 493 2.48 -25.74 11.76
N PRO A 494 3.53 -24.90 11.68
CA PRO A 494 3.38 -23.55 11.18
C PRO A 494 3.07 -23.58 9.68
N ILE A 495 2.21 -22.67 9.25
CA ILE A 495 1.97 -22.40 7.84
C ILE A 495 2.99 -21.36 7.41
N GLU A 496 3.85 -21.72 6.44
CA GLU A 496 4.81 -20.78 5.87
C GLU A 496 4.04 -19.64 5.18
N THR A 497 4.14 -18.45 5.72
CA THR A 497 3.74 -17.18 5.11
C THR A 497 4.97 -16.50 4.50
N THR A 498 4.82 -15.39 3.78
CA THR A 498 5.98 -14.72 3.17
C THR A 498 6.97 -14.24 4.26
N SER A 499 8.25 -14.18 3.93
CA SER A 499 9.30 -13.70 4.85
C SER A 499 9.10 -12.26 5.35
N GLU A 500 8.26 -11.49 4.67
CA GLU A 500 7.89 -10.11 4.99
C GLU A 500 6.60 -10.02 5.82
N SER A 501 5.94 -11.15 6.09
CA SER A 501 4.71 -11.22 6.88
C SER A 501 5.01 -10.94 8.36
N ARG A 502 4.47 -9.85 8.90
CA ARG A 502 4.62 -9.55 10.33
C ARG A 502 3.42 -10.02 11.17
N HIS A 503 2.21 -10.03 10.60
CA HIS A 503 0.98 -10.31 11.35
C HIS A 503 -0.06 -11.06 10.51
N PRO A 504 0.22 -12.29 10.03
CA PRO A 504 -0.80 -13.11 9.37
C PRO A 504 -1.86 -13.56 10.37
N CYS A 505 -3.16 -13.43 10.01
CA CYS A 505 -4.26 -13.85 10.88
C CYS A 505 -5.54 -14.20 10.11
N CYS A 506 -6.57 -14.54 10.86
CA CYS A 506 -7.95 -14.61 10.37
C CYS A 506 -8.14 -15.64 9.26
N ALA A 507 -7.45 -16.76 9.35
CA ALA A 507 -7.44 -17.81 8.35
C ALA A 507 -8.78 -18.54 8.23
N GLN A 508 -9.30 -18.68 7.00
CA GLN A 508 -10.55 -19.36 6.69
C GLN A 508 -10.34 -20.35 5.55
N TRP A 509 -10.99 -21.51 5.64
CA TRP A 509 -10.94 -22.53 4.60
C TRP A 509 -11.91 -22.22 3.45
N THR A 510 -11.51 -22.48 2.21
CA THR A 510 -12.47 -22.61 1.10
C THR A 510 -13.37 -23.82 1.31
N PRO A 511 -14.65 -23.79 0.83
CA PRO A 511 -15.62 -24.88 1.07
C PRO A 511 -15.16 -26.26 0.58
N ASP A 512 -14.33 -26.31 -0.43
CA ASP A 512 -13.75 -27.54 -0.99
C ASP A 512 -12.45 -27.98 -0.28
N GLY A 513 -11.98 -27.22 0.72
CA GLY A 513 -10.73 -27.45 1.43
C GLY A 513 -9.47 -27.34 0.59
N SER A 514 -9.54 -26.73 -0.60
CA SER A 514 -8.40 -26.59 -1.51
C SER A 514 -7.45 -25.47 -1.13
N TYR A 515 -7.96 -24.41 -0.49
CA TYR A 515 -7.20 -23.25 -0.07
C TYR A 515 -7.52 -22.82 1.36
N ILE A 516 -6.56 -22.17 1.99
CA ILE A 516 -6.76 -21.32 3.16
C ILE A 516 -6.62 -19.89 2.68
N VAL A 517 -7.64 -19.06 2.94
CA VAL A 517 -7.62 -17.61 2.71
C VAL A 517 -7.34 -16.93 4.04
N PHE A 518 -6.43 -15.98 4.07
CA PHE A 518 -6.05 -15.31 5.30
C PHE A 518 -5.74 -13.84 5.04
N GLN A 519 -5.78 -13.05 6.08
CA GLN A 519 -5.35 -11.67 6.08
C GLN A 519 -3.87 -11.60 6.42
N ASN A 520 -3.12 -10.76 5.69
CA ASN A 520 -1.73 -10.50 6.02
C ASN A 520 -1.45 -9.01 5.95
N ARG A 521 -0.67 -8.51 6.90
CA ARG A 521 -0.25 -7.12 6.94
C ARG A 521 1.15 -7.00 6.34
N HIS A 522 1.25 -6.22 5.29
CA HIS A 522 2.51 -5.81 4.68
C HIS A 522 2.62 -4.29 4.78
N GLU A 523 3.67 -3.80 5.43
CA GLU A 523 3.80 -2.38 5.80
C GLU A 523 2.59 -1.94 6.64
N ASP A 524 1.86 -0.91 6.20
CA ASP A 524 0.66 -0.39 6.88
C ASP A 524 -0.66 -0.83 6.23
N ARG A 525 -0.59 -1.74 5.25
CA ARG A 525 -1.75 -2.22 4.50
C ARG A 525 -2.06 -3.69 4.80
N GLN A 526 -3.35 -3.98 4.88
CA GLN A 526 -3.85 -5.34 5.01
C GLN A 526 -4.37 -5.83 3.66
N ASP A 527 -3.93 -7.02 3.25
CA ASP A 527 -4.36 -7.66 2.03
C ASP A 527 -4.79 -9.11 2.30
N LEU A 528 -5.63 -9.65 1.39
CA LEU A 528 -6.01 -11.05 1.41
C LEU A 528 -5.01 -11.88 0.62
N TRP A 529 -4.69 -13.03 1.18
CA TRP A 529 -3.77 -14.02 0.61
C TRP A 529 -4.41 -15.40 0.61
N ALA A 530 -3.99 -16.28 -0.29
CA ALA A 530 -4.43 -17.67 -0.37
C ALA A 530 -3.25 -18.64 -0.37
N ILE A 531 -3.37 -19.74 0.36
CA ILE A 531 -2.38 -20.82 0.39
C ILE A 531 -3.04 -22.10 -0.14
N PRO A 532 -2.49 -22.76 -1.18
CA PRO A 532 -2.99 -24.03 -1.67
C PRO A 532 -2.71 -25.16 -0.67
N MET A 533 -3.75 -25.95 -0.33
CA MET A 533 -3.67 -27.03 0.67
C MET A 533 -3.69 -28.44 0.07
N LYS A 534 -4.19 -28.61 -1.13
CA LYS A 534 -4.13 -29.90 -1.85
C LYS A 534 -2.73 -30.12 -2.41
N PRO A 535 -2.09 -31.30 -2.15
CA PRO A 535 -0.80 -31.61 -2.78
C PRO A 535 -0.99 -31.75 -4.28
N ARG A 536 -0.29 -30.97 -5.08
CA ARG A 536 -0.15 -31.20 -6.52
C ARG A 536 0.97 -32.20 -6.76
N LEU A 537 0.77 -33.16 -7.66
CA LEU A 537 1.65 -34.34 -7.88
C LEU A 537 3.13 -34.00 -8.09
N PHE A 538 3.50 -32.74 -8.42
CA PHE A 538 4.87 -32.37 -8.78
C PHE A 538 5.35 -31.02 -8.22
N HIS A 539 4.57 -30.32 -7.37
CA HIS A 539 4.97 -29.04 -6.81
C HIS A 539 4.98 -29.12 -5.28
N ARG A 540 6.17 -29.05 -4.68
CA ARG A 540 6.38 -29.14 -3.23
C ARG A 540 6.19 -27.83 -2.46
N SER A 541 6.15 -26.65 -3.11
CA SER A 541 6.05 -25.39 -2.40
C SER A 541 4.59 -24.92 -2.25
N ARG A 542 4.16 -24.73 -1.01
CA ARG A 542 2.90 -24.11 -0.64
C ARG A 542 3.10 -22.58 -0.49
N GLN A 543 3.56 -21.92 -1.56
CA GLN A 543 3.78 -20.47 -1.47
C GLN A 543 2.45 -19.73 -1.38
N PRO A 544 2.34 -18.76 -0.48
CA PRO A 544 1.20 -17.86 -0.40
C PRO A 544 1.06 -17.03 -1.67
N ILE A 545 -0.18 -16.78 -2.09
CA ILE A 545 -0.53 -16.03 -3.29
C ILE A 545 -1.34 -14.82 -2.84
N GLN A 546 -0.91 -13.62 -3.17
CA GLN A 546 -1.63 -12.39 -2.88
C GLN A 546 -2.88 -12.28 -3.77
N LEU A 547 -4.04 -12.05 -3.17
CA LEU A 547 -5.31 -11.91 -3.86
C LEU A 547 -5.67 -10.44 -4.10
N THR A 548 -5.33 -9.55 -3.17
CA THR A 548 -5.68 -8.13 -3.26
C THR A 548 -4.43 -7.26 -3.16
N ASN A 549 -4.40 -6.15 -3.92
CA ASN A 549 -3.32 -5.16 -3.92
C ASN A 549 -3.80 -3.75 -4.28
N GLY A 550 -5.11 -3.48 -4.14
CA GLY A 550 -5.76 -2.21 -4.50
C GLY A 550 -5.63 -1.12 -3.41
N PRO A 551 -6.32 0.01 -3.59
CA PRO A 551 -6.26 1.14 -2.65
C PRO A 551 -7.04 0.91 -1.34
N LEU A 552 -7.81 -0.18 -1.25
CA LEU A 552 -8.51 -0.61 -0.03
C LEU A 552 -7.67 -1.64 0.72
N SER A 553 -7.66 -1.54 2.03
CA SER A 553 -7.20 -2.62 2.91
C SER A 553 -8.32 -3.61 3.12
N TYR A 554 -8.04 -4.92 3.02
CA TYR A 554 -9.05 -5.97 3.19
C TYR A 554 -8.72 -6.85 4.39
N GLY A 555 -9.74 -7.11 5.21
CA GLY A 555 -9.61 -7.96 6.40
C GLY A 555 -10.81 -8.90 6.60
N SER A 556 -10.67 -9.80 7.56
CA SER A 556 -11.71 -10.75 7.99
C SER A 556 -12.33 -11.55 6.82
N PRO A 557 -11.54 -12.31 6.04
CA PRO A 557 -12.05 -13.02 4.87
C PRO A 557 -13.07 -14.10 5.26
N ALA A 558 -14.16 -14.20 4.50
CA ALA A 558 -15.18 -15.23 4.62
C ALA A 558 -15.51 -15.81 3.23
N PRO A 559 -14.97 -16.96 2.84
CA PRO A 559 -15.32 -17.61 1.59
C PRO A 559 -16.82 -17.97 1.52
N SER A 560 -17.46 -17.67 0.38
CA SER A 560 -18.83 -18.04 0.10
C SER A 560 -19.02 -19.56 0.05
N ARG A 561 -20.20 -20.06 0.35
CA ARG A 561 -20.47 -21.52 0.36
C ARG A 561 -20.28 -22.18 -1.00
N ASP A 562 -20.47 -21.47 -2.09
CA ASP A 562 -20.24 -21.98 -3.44
C ASP A 562 -18.75 -21.84 -3.88
N GLY A 563 -17.91 -21.24 -3.04
CA GLY A 563 -16.49 -21.05 -3.29
C GLY A 563 -16.16 -20.01 -4.36
N LYS A 564 -17.14 -19.28 -4.91
CA LYS A 564 -16.91 -18.32 -6.01
C LYS A 564 -16.57 -16.93 -5.53
N GLN A 565 -16.89 -16.61 -4.30
CA GLN A 565 -16.67 -15.29 -3.72
C GLN A 565 -15.93 -15.39 -2.37
N ILE A 566 -15.26 -14.30 -2.00
CA ILE A 566 -14.76 -14.06 -0.66
C ILE A 566 -15.39 -12.75 -0.20
N PHE A 567 -16.12 -12.79 0.92
CA PHE A 567 -16.58 -11.59 1.60
C PHE A 567 -15.48 -11.07 2.51
N ALA A 568 -15.32 -9.75 2.58
CA ALA A 568 -14.29 -9.13 3.40
C ALA A 568 -14.69 -7.72 3.82
N ILE A 569 -14.14 -7.24 4.94
CA ILE A 569 -14.21 -5.82 5.31
C ILE A 569 -13.18 -5.07 4.46
N GLY A 570 -13.65 -4.20 3.58
CA GLY A 570 -12.80 -3.24 2.86
C GLY A 570 -12.74 -1.93 3.63
N THR A 571 -11.53 -1.52 4.00
CA THR A 571 -11.28 -0.30 4.77
C THR A 571 -10.59 0.73 3.88
N LYS A 572 -11.20 1.90 3.77
CA LYS A 572 -10.57 3.09 3.19
C LYS A 572 -10.19 4.03 4.33
N GLN A 573 -8.94 4.01 4.72
CA GLN A 573 -8.44 4.87 5.80
C GLN A 573 -8.35 6.32 5.34
N ARG A 574 -8.85 7.24 6.17
CA ARG A 574 -8.74 8.68 5.93
C ARG A 574 -8.76 9.46 7.24
N GLY A 575 -7.70 10.25 7.48
CA GLY A 575 -7.57 11.09 8.64
C GLY A 575 -7.86 12.56 8.33
N GLU A 576 -8.65 13.23 9.14
CA GLU A 576 -8.89 14.67 9.05
C GLU A 576 -8.37 15.33 10.31
N LEU A 577 -7.49 16.33 10.16
CA LEU A 577 -7.01 17.10 11.29
C LEU A 577 -8.11 18.04 11.77
N VAL A 578 -8.44 17.96 13.06
CA VAL A 578 -9.45 18.82 13.70
C VAL A 578 -8.87 19.48 14.94
N ARG A 579 -9.17 20.77 15.15
CA ARG A 579 -8.91 21.48 16.40
C ARG A 579 -10.19 21.59 17.21
N TYR A 580 -10.07 21.54 18.52
CA TYR A 580 -11.21 21.83 19.39
C TYR A 580 -11.33 23.33 19.62
N ASP A 581 -12.44 23.92 19.20
CA ASP A 581 -12.79 25.32 19.44
C ASP A 581 -13.55 25.43 20.76
N VAL A 582 -12.94 26.09 21.73
CA VAL A 582 -13.50 26.23 23.10
C VAL A 582 -14.78 27.10 23.12
N ASN A 583 -14.90 28.04 22.18
CA ASN A 583 -16.04 28.97 22.12
C ASN A 583 -17.29 28.28 21.55
N SER A 584 -17.15 27.60 20.43
CA SER A 584 -18.25 26.85 19.81
C SER A 584 -18.46 25.44 20.42
N LYS A 585 -17.49 24.96 21.20
CA LYS A 585 -17.44 23.59 21.75
C LYS A 585 -17.50 22.51 20.65
N GLN A 586 -16.91 22.77 19.50
CA GLN A 586 -16.93 21.88 18.35
C GLN A 586 -15.52 21.56 17.85
N PHE A 587 -15.39 20.42 17.18
CA PHE A 587 -14.19 20.05 16.45
C PHE A 587 -14.24 20.66 15.05
N VAL A 588 -13.34 21.58 14.75
CA VAL A 588 -13.29 22.34 13.50
C VAL A 588 -12.13 21.80 12.65
N PRO A 589 -12.39 21.41 11.39
CA PRO A 589 -11.33 20.95 10.49
C PRO A 589 -10.24 22.01 10.27
N ILE A 590 -9.00 21.55 10.23
CA ILE A 590 -7.82 22.34 9.81
C ILE A 590 -7.11 21.57 8.68
N LEU A 591 -6.35 22.27 7.83
CA LEU A 591 -5.70 21.70 6.65
C LEU A 591 -6.69 20.90 5.77
N SER A 592 -7.86 21.48 5.47
CA SER A 592 -8.95 20.81 4.75
C SER A 592 -8.48 20.16 3.43
N GLY A 593 -9.01 18.96 3.15
CA GLY A 593 -8.68 18.21 1.94
C GLY A 593 -7.37 17.38 2.01
N VAL A 594 -6.67 17.40 3.15
CA VAL A 594 -5.48 16.56 3.39
C VAL A 594 -5.86 15.40 4.29
N SER A 595 -5.50 14.20 3.89
CA SER A 595 -5.53 13.06 4.80
C SER A 595 -4.22 13.04 5.57
N ALA A 596 -4.24 13.49 6.82
CA ALA A 596 -3.06 13.72 7.64
C ALA A 596 -3.21 13.12 9.04
N PHE A 597 -2.07 12.82 9.64
CA PHE A 597 -1.94 12.28 10.98
C PHE A 597 -0.77 12.95 11.71
N ASN A 598 -0.83 13.07 13.02
CA ASN A 598 0.24 13.49 13.91
C ASN A 598 0.94 14.81 13.49
N PRO A 599 0.20 15.95 13.46
CA PRO A 599 0.79 17.22 13.09
C PRO A 599 1.70 17.76 14.19
N THR A 600 2.77 18.43 13.80
CA THR A 600 3.63 19.27 14.67
C THR A 600 3.78 20.64 14.04
N PHE A 601 3.73 21.69 14.86
CA PHE A 601 3.75 23.08 14.41
C PHE A 601 5.09 23.72 14.72
N SER A 602 5.55 24.62 13.84
CA SER A 602 6.69 25.48 14.13
C SER A 602 6.33 26.50 15.25
N ARG A 603 7.35 26.98 15.96
CA ARG A 603 7.16 27.87 17.10
C ARG A 603 6.52 29.21 16.70
N ASP A 604 6.77 29.70 15.49
CA ASP A 604 6.16 30.91 14.91
C ASP A 604 4.74 30.66 14.39
N GLY A 605 4.32 29.42 14.30
CA GLY A 605 3.01 29.02 13.79
C GLY A 605 2.86 29.07 12.27
N GLU A 606 3.92 29.37 11.52
CA GLU A 606 3.84 29.49 10.08
C GLU A 606 3.80 28.12 9.38
N TRP A 607 4.50 27.13 9.94
CA TRP A 607 4.69 25.81 9.35
C TRP A 607 4.06 24.71 10.17
N VAL A 608 3.62 23.66 9.46
CA VAL A 608 3.20 22.39 10.05
C VAL A 608 3.88 21.24 9.31
N ALA A 609 4.43 20.31 10.07
CA ALA A 609 4.83 19.01 9.55
C ALA A 609 3.85 17.94 10.02
N TYR A 610 3.49 17.03 9.17
CA TYR A 610 2.53 15.96 9.43
C TYR A 610 2.85 14.71 8.60
N THR A 611 2.34 13.58 9.01
CA THR A 611 2.40 12.38 8.18
C THR A 611 1.12 12.24 7.35
N SER A 612 1.24 11.80 6.09
CA SER A 612 0.07 11.38 5.30
C SER A 612 -0.57 10.15 5.94
N TYR A 613 -1.87 9.98 5.75
CA TYR A 613 -2.59 8.83 6.28
C TYR A 613 -3.36 8.14 5.14
N PRO A 614 -3.20 6.84 4.89
CA PRO A 614 -2.48 5.86 5.73
C PRO A 614 -0.99 5.66 5.42
N ASP A 615 -0.39 6.30 4.43
CA ASP A 615 0.95 5.97 3.90
C ASP A 615 2.10 6.37 4.83
N HIS A 616 1.81 7.19 5.86
CA HIS A 616 2.78 7.68 6.83
C HIS A 616 4.05 8.32 6.24
N ALA A 617 3.97 8.90 5.03
CA ALA A 617 5.02 9.74 4.50
C ALA A 617 5.03 11.10 5.19
N LEU A 618 6.22 11.66 5.46
CA LEU A 618 6.37 12.97 6.08
C LEU A 618 6.14 14.08 5.05
N TRP A 619 5.31 15.04 5.41
CA TRP A 619 5.00 16.24 4.65
C TRP A 619 5.19 17.48 5.49
N ARG A 620 5.45 18.61 4.84
CA ARG A 620 5.32 19.93 5.44
C ARG A 620 4.37 20.80 4.61
N SER A 621 3.72 21.75 5.25
CA SER A 621 2.97 22.82 4.58
C SER A 621 2.97 24.09 5.43
N ARG A 622 2.46 25.19 4.86
CA ARG A 622 2.01 26.32 5.68
C ARG A 622 0.84 25.88 6.55
N SER A 623 0.63 26.59 7.67
CA SER A 623 -0.49 26.31 8.59
C SER A 623 -1.87 26.48 7.96
N ASP A 624 -1.99 27.20 6.83
CA ASP A 624 -3.20 27.31 6.01
C ASP A 624 -3.35 26.18 4.98
N GLY A 625 -2.38 25.26 4.91
CA GLY A 625 -2.35 24.14 3.97
C GLY A 625 -1.72 24.45 2.62
N SER A 626 -1.23 25.66 2.38
CA SER A 626 -0.48 26.02 1.17
C SER A 626 0.99 25.51 1.26
N ASP A 627 1.74 25.65 0.16
CA ASP A 627 3.17 25.33 0.05
C ASP A 627 3.52 23.92 0.58
N ARG A 628 2.80 22.90 0.09
CA ARG A 628 2.99 21.50 0.48
C ARG A 628 4.22 20.90 -0.15
N LEU A 629 5.05 20.24 0.66
CA LEU A 629 6.23 19.50 0.20
C LEU A 629 6.28 18.14 0.90
N GLN A 630 6.42 17.08 0.11
CA GLN A 630 6.71 15.75 0.63
C GLN A 630 8.19 15.66 0.99
N LEU A 631 8.48 15.27 2.23
CA LEU A 631 9.84 15.20 2.74
C LEU A 631 10.42 13.79 2.70
N THR A 632 9.56 12.75 2.87
CA THR A 632 9.99 11.34 2.78
C THR A 632 9.13 10.57 1.79
N TYR A 633 9.70 9.49 1.24
CA TYR A 633 9.09 8.65 0.20
C TYR A 633 9.15 7.18 0.61
N ALA A 634 8.25 6.37 0.07
CA ALA A 634 8.29 4.92 0.26
C ALA A 634 9.67 4.33 -0.09
N PRO A 635 10.15 3.33 0.64
CA PRO A 635 9.44 2.56 1.68
C PRO A 635 9.51 3.16 3.10
N THR A 636 9.92 4.43 3.27
CA THR A 636 10.08 5.05 4.60
C THR A 636 8.71 5.45 5.16
N THR A 637 8.28 4.80 6.23
CA THR A 637 7.13 5.22 7.04
C THR A 637 7.60 6.02 8.24
N VAL A 638 6.91 7.11 8.55
CA VAL A 638 7.29 8.08 9.57
C VAL A 638 6.29 8.10 10.71
N GLY A 639 6.77 7.91 11.93
CA GLY A 639 6.07 8.18 13.18
C GLY A 639 6.70 9.38 13.90
N TYR A 640 5.91 10.05 14.71
CA TYR A 640 6.35 11.09 15.68
C TYR A 640 7.28 12.16 15.09
N PRO A 641 6.83 12.97 14.11
CA PRO A 641 7.62 14.07 13.61
C PRO A 641 7.64 15.23 14.60
N PHE A 642 8.82 15.86 14.80
CA PHE A 642 9.00 17.04 15.64
C PHE A 642 9.81 18.10 14.90
N ILE A 643 9.22 19.29 14.70
CA ILE A 643 9.92 20.42 14.09
C ILE A 643 10.95 20.97 15.10
N SER A 644 12.16 21.29 14.61
CA SER A 644 13.20 21.94 15.43
C SER A 644 12.77 23.35 15.88
N PRO A 645 13.30 23.86 17.01
CA PRO A 645 12.92 25.17 17.52
C PRO A 645 13.15 26.34 16.56
N ASP A 646 14.10 26.21 15.64
CA ASP A 646 14.41 27.17 14.57
C ASP A 646 13.52 27.03 13.32
N GLY A 647 12.59 26.05 13.31
CA GLY A 647 11.66 25.81 12.22
C GLY A 647 12.28 25.22 10.94
N LYS A 648 13.57 24.86 10.95
CA LYS A 648 14.31 24.48 9.72
C LYS A 648 14.43 22.97 9.50
N ARG A 649 14.25 22.15 10.52
CA ARG A 649 14.47 20.71 10.47
C ARG A 649 13.31 19.96 11.12
N VAL A 650 13.13 18.70 10.74
CA VAL A 650 12.20 17.76 11.39
C VAL A 650 13.00 16.52 11.85
N ALA A 651 12.91 16.20 13.12
CA ALA A 651 13.32 14.89 13.63
C ALA A 651 12.13 13.94 13.55
N TYR A 652 12.36 12.70 13.11
CA TYR A 652 11.32 11.71 13.01
C TYR A 652 11.85 10.30 13.24
N GLN A 653 10.98 9.41 13.65
CA GLN A 653 11.24 7.98 13.78
C GLN A 653 10.68 7.24 12.55
N ASN A 654 11.40 6.25 12.04
CA ASN A 654 10.87 5.35 11.03
C ASN A 654 10.35 4.03 11.64
N SER A 655 9.71 3.18 10.83
CA SER A 655 9.17 1.87 11.26
C SER A 655 10.24 0.88 11.77
N ALA A 656 11.51 1.09 11.43
CA ALA A 656 12.63 0.30 11.96
C ALA A 656 13.11 0.76 13.36
N GLY A 657 12.49 1.82 13.93
CA GLY A 657 12.92 2.40 15.21
C GLY A 657 14.19 3.25 15.10
N GLU A 658 14.51 3.74 13.89
CA GLU A 658 15.63 4.64 13.65
C GLU A 658 15.16 6.09 13.70
N ILE A 659 15.98 6.98 14.26
CA ILE A 659 15.68 8.42 14.25
C ILE A 659 16.54 9.11 13.20
N SER A 660 15.87 9.89 12.38
CA SER A 660 16.48 10.70 11.32
C SER A 660 16.08 12.16 11.44
N VAL A 661 16.91 13.04 10.94
CA VAL A 661 16.65 14.49 10.84
C VAL A 661 16.67 14.87 9.36
N ILE A 662 15.67 15.63 8.94
CA ILE A 662 15.53 16.14 7.57
C ILE A 662 15.28 17.64 7.56
N SER A 663 15.75 18.34 6.50
CA SER A 663 15.44 19.76 6.31
C SER A 663 13.96 19.97 5.96
N MET A 664 13.36 21.06 6.44
CA MET A 664 12.03 21.51 6.02
C MET A 664 11.97 21.87 4.53
N ASP A 665 13.10 22.17 3.90
CA ASP A 665 13.22 22.42 2.46
C ASP A 665 13.40 21.14 1.64
N GLY A 666 13.38 19.97 2.31
CA GLY A 666 13.63 18.67 1.67
C GLY A 666 15.09 18.30 1.58
N GLY A 667 15.39 17.28 0.79
CA GLY A 667 16.74 16.71 0.64
C GLY A 667 16.89 15.36 1.34
N PRO A 668 18.10 14.77 1.35
CA PRO A 668 18.31 13.46 1.95
C PRO A 668 18.22 13.54 3.49
N PRO A 669 17.51 12.61 4.14
CA PRO A 669 17.48 12.53 5.60
C PRO A 669 18.84 12.10 6.14
N GLN A 670 19.22 12.66 7.25
CA GLN A 670 20.39 12.23 8.02
C GLN A 670 19.95 11.32 9.16
N ARG A 671 20.33 10.05 9.12
CA ARG A 671 20.13 9.14 10.24
C ARG A 671 21.05 9.56 11.39
N VAL A 672 20.47 9.78 12.57
CA VAL A 672 21.21 10.23 13.77
C VAL A 672 21.26 9.16 14.87
N LEU A 673 20.25 8.28 14.95
CA LEU A 673 20.20 7.17 15.91
C LEU A 673 19.79 5.87 15.19
N GLY A 674 20.27 4.75 15.74
CA GLY A 674 19.94 3.41 15.25
C GLY A 674 18.62 2.87 15.78
N ASN A 675 18.41 1.57 15.55
CA ASN A 675 17.20 0.84 15.97
C ASN A 675 17.03 0.89 17.49
N SER A 676 15.80 0.74 17.94
CA SER A 676 15.41 0.77 19.36
C SER A 676 15.37 2.16 20.01
N SER A 677 15.38 3.24 19.22
CA SER A 677 15.23 4.61 19.71
C SER A 677 13.81 5.14 19.44
N PHE A 678 13.19 5.78 20.43
CA PHE A 678 11.79 6.24 20.32
C PHE A 678 11.59 7.67 20.76
N ASN A 679 10.63 8.39 20.12
CA ASN A 679 10.13 9.69 20.50
C ASN A 679 11.23 10.76 20.68
N ALA A 680 12.11 10.92 19.70
CA ALA A 680 13.15 11.94 19.78
C ALA A 680 12.58 13.36 19.70
N ASN A 681 12.77 14.14 20.74
CA ASN A 681 12.31 15.51 20.86
C ASN A 681 13.48 16.50 21.00
N TRP A 682 13.32 17.71 20.46
CA TRP A 682 14.37 18.73 20.43
C TRP A 682 14.54 19.44 21.77
N SER A 683 15.81 19.73 22.15
CA SER A 683 16.09 20.73 23.19
C SER A 683 15.64 22.14 22.75
N PRO A 684 15.34 23.04 23.69
CA PRO A 684 14.90 24.41 23.36
C PRO A 684 15.84 25.21 22.49
N ASP A 685 17.13 24.91 22.54
CA ASP A 685 18.21 25.52 21.73
C ASP A 685 18.48 24.79 20.40
N GLY A 686 17.82 23.64 20.16
CA GLY A 686 17.95 22.84 18.95
C GLY A 686 19.28 22.10 18.77
N ASN A 687 20.11 22.02 19.82
CA ASN A 687 21.41 21.36 19.77
C ASN A 687 21.37 19.89 20.18
N PHE A 688 20.37 19.49 20.95
CA PHE A 688 20.22 18.14 21.48
C PHE A 688 18.88 17.51 21.06
N LEU A 689 18.88 16.18 20.99
CA LEU A 689 17.66 15.36 20.99
C LEU A 689 17.59 14.58 22.29
N VAL A 690 16.44 14.55 22.96
CA VAL A 690 16.11 13.59 24.02
C VAL A 690 15.29 12.47 23.43
N TYR A 691 15.59 11.23 23.78
CA TYR A 691 14.90 10.03 23.26
C TYR A 691 14.91 8.89 24.29
N GLY A 692 14.03 7.91 24.10
CA GLY A 692 14.04 6.66 24.86
C GLY A 692 14.83 5.58 24.11
N ASP A 693 15.76 4.92 24.78
CA ASP A 693 16.41 3.72 24.31
C ASP A 693 15.70 2.48 24.87
N TYR A 694 15.14 1.67 23.99
CA TYR A 694 14.39 0.44 24.25
C TYR A 694 15.19 -0.82 23.86
N SER A 695 16.49 -0.72 23.77
CA SER A 695 17.36 -1.86 23.49
C SER A 695 17.28 -2.95 24.57
N ASP A 696 16.93 -2.57 25.80
CA ASP A 696 16.53 -3.47 26.87
C ASP A 696 15.04 -3.27 27.19
N ALA A 697 14.22 -4.24 26.83
CA ALA A 697 12.77 -4.17 27.03
C ALA A 697 12.36 -4.07 28.51
N ALA A 698 13.21 -4.53 29.42
CA ALA A 698 12.98 -4.49 30.87
C ALA A 698 13.32 -3.12 31.49
N MET A 699 14.14 -2.30 30.79
CA MET A 699 14.63 -1.04 31.36
C MET A 699 14.83 0.03 30.27
N VAL A 700 13.82 0.86 30.07
CA VAL A 700 13.91 2.03 29.18
C VAL A 700 14.92 3.04 29.77
N LYS A 701 15.85 3.49 28.93
CA LYS A 701 16.81 4.55 29.29
C LYS A 701 16.46 5.79 28.51
N ILE A 702 16.38 6.93 29.20
CA ILE A 702 16.29 8.23 28.53
C ILE A 702 17.71 8.74 28.30
N GLU A 703 17.98 9.14 27.08
CA GLU A 703 19.30 9.61 26.64
C GLU A 703 19.20 10.94 25.90
N PHE A 704 20.30 11.70 25.96
CA PHE A 704 20.55 12.85 25.10
C PHE A 704 21.53 12.51 23.99
N LEU A 705 21.27 13.05 22.82
CA LEU A 705 22.21 13.10 21.70
C LEU A 705 22.61 14.54 21.42
N ASP A 706 23.88 14.89 21.57
CA ASP A 706 24.44 16.16 21.06
C ASP A 706 24.61 16.05 19.54
N LEU A 707 23.84 16.82 18.79
CA LEU A 707 23.82 16.78 17.32
C LEU A 707 25.11 17.36 16.68
N ARG A 708 25.92 18.12 17.43
CA ARG A 708 27.18 18.70 16.93
C ARG A 708 28.33 17.72 17.05
N THR A 709 28.36 16.95 18.16
CA THR A 709 29.45 16.03 18.49
C THR A 709 29.13 14.57 18.22
N GLY A 710 27.83 14.22 18.15
CA GLY A 710 27.34 12.84 18.09
C GLY A 710 27.44 12.09 19.41
N GLN A 711 27.80 12.79 20.51
CA GLN A 711 27.97 12.17 21.84
C GLN A 711 26.59 11.88 22.47
N ARG A 712 26.48 10.70 23.08
CA ARG A 712 25.29 10.26 23.83
C ARG A 712 25.57 10.32 25.32
N SER A 713 24.55 10.66 26.11
CA SER A 713 24.61 10.66 27.57
C SER A 713 23.28 10.25 28.19
N VAL A 714 23.32 9.38 29.19
CA VAL A 714 22.15 8.87 29.91
C VAL A 714 21.63 9.93 30.88
N VAL A 715 20.31 10.11 30.93
CA VAL A 715 19.64 10.96 31.94
C VAL A 715 19.42 10.13 33.20
N LEU A 716 20.25 10.36 34.19
CA LEU A 716 20.17 9.63 35.48
C LEU A 716 18.86 9.96 36.21
N GLY A 717 18.25 8.96 36.84
CA GLY A 717 16.97 9.08 37.56
C GLY A 717 15.69 9.05 36.73
N SER A 718 15.80 8.76 35.42
CA SER A 718 14.66 8.75 34.50
C SER A 718 14.19 7.35 34.06
N GLN A 719 14.61 6.26 34.73
CA GLN A 719 14.49 4.88 34.27
C GLN A 719 13.07 4.33 34.12
N ASP A 720 12.07 4.98 34.70
CA ASP A 720 10.66 4.61 34.61
C ASP A 720 9.82 5.60 33.76
N LEU A 721 10.49 6.53 33.06
CA LEU A 721 9.82 7.51 32.21
C LEU A 721 9.79 7.06 30.76
N ILE A 722 8.70 7.40 30.08
CA ILE A 722 8.48 7.16 28.66
C ILE A 722 7.99 8.43 27.97
N GLY A 723 8.27 8.56 26.65
CA GLY A 723 7.80 9.66 25.81
C GLY A 723 8.25 11.03 26.30
N VAL A 724 9.47 11.13 26.75
CA VAL A 724 10.02 12.33 27.40
C VAL A 724 10.20 13.46 26.39
N GLN A 725 9.80 14.67 26.79
CA GLN A 725 9.91 15.90 25.99
C GLN A 725 10.51 17.03 26.85
N TRP A 726 11.13 18.01 26.18
CA TRP A 726 11.62 19.23 26.82
C TRP A 726 10.48 20.22 27.07
N VAL A 727 10.50 20.86 28.27
CA VAL A 727 9.58 21.99 28.61
C VAL A 727 10.33 23.24 28.99
N ALA A 728 11.61 23.17 29.35
CA ALA A 728 12.48 24.30 29.61
C ALA A 728 13.94 23.86 29.48
N GLU A 729 14.89 24.80 29.62
CA GLU A 729 16.33 24.52 29.41
C GLU A 729 16.86 23.30 30.15
N ASN A 730 16.39 23.03 31.39
CA ASN A 730 16.83 21.88 32.20
C ASN A 730 15.68 20.96 32.61
N MET A 731 14.48 21.21 32.12
CA MET A 731 13.29 20.46 32.54
C MET A 731 12.72 19.59 31.44
N LEU A 732 12.56 18.35 31.77
CA LEU A 732 11.88 17.34 30.97
C LEU A 732 10.51 17.03 31.58
N PHE A 733 9.58 16.56 30.77
CA PHE A 733 8.37 15.92 31.25
C PHE A 733 8.11 14.63 30.45
N GLY A 734 7.42 13.68 31.08
CA GLY A 734 7.07 12.41 30.47
C GLY A 734 6.07 11.66 31.34
N ALA A 735 5.60 10.53 30.85
CA ALA A 735 4.76 9.64 31.63
C ALA A 735 5.56 8.53 32.28
N THR A 736 5.02 7.97 33.37
CA THR A 736 5.53 6.72 33.96
C THR A 736 5.19 5.54 33.05
N GLN A 737 5.97 4.46 33.12
CA GLN A 737 5.73 3.24 32.31
C GLN A 737 4.33 2.64 32.49
N ASP A 738 3.76 2.75 33.71
CA ASP A 738 2.38 2.33 33.98
C ASP A 738 1.32 3.32 33.47
N ARG A 739 1.77 4.41 32.80
CA ARG A 739 0.93 5.46 32.19
C ARG A 739 -0.08 6.10 33.15
N ARG A 740 0.23 6.19 34.43
CA ARG A 740 -0.65 6.79 35.44
C ARG A 740 -0.24 8.16 35.91
N LYS A 741 1.01 8.51 35.71
CA LYS A 741 1.53 9.80 36.13
C LYS A 741 2.16 10.54 34.96
N LEU A 742 1.91 11.85 34.89
CA LEU A 742 2.79 12.79 34.20
C LEU A 742 3.73 13.41 35.24
N VAL A 743 4.99 13.44 34.89
CA VAL A 743 6.07 13.83 35.78
C VAL A 743 6.91 14.91 35.12
N VAL A 744 7.30 15.94 35.89
CA VAL A 744 8.38 16.84 35.52
C VAL A 744 9.66 16.38 36.21
N PHE A 745 10.74 16.41 35.47
CA PHE A 745 12.07 16.00 35.91
C PHE A 745 13.08 17.10 35.60
N ASP A 746 13.79 17.62 36.63
CA ASP A 746 14.90 18.55 36.47
C ASP A 746 16.22 17.77 36.25
N VAL A 747 16.83 17.96 35.09
CA VAL A 747 18.03 17.23 34.68
C VAL A 747 19.26 17.57 35.55
N LYS A 748 19.35 18.81 36.07
CA LYS A 748 20.49 19.25 36.89
C LYS A 748 20.41 18.79 38.33
N THR A 749 19.23 18.97 38.96
CA THR A 749 19.03 18.61 40.33
C THR A 749 18.64 17.17 40.54
N GLN A 750 18.21 16.48 39.44
CA GLN A 750 17.61 15.15 39.44
C GLN A 750 16.32 15.07 40.27
N GLU A 751 15.71 16.21 40.56
CA GLU A 751 14.45 16.28 41.28
C GLU A 751 13.30 15.93 40.38
N ARG A 752 12.35 15.17 40.93
CA ARG A 752 11.17 14.70 40.27
C ARG A 752 9.92 15.19 40.98
N SER A 753 8.91 15.62 40.22
CA SER A 753 7.64 16.00 40.76
C SER A 753 6.46 15.59 39.88
N ASP A 754 5.41 15.06 40.52
CA ASP A 754 4.18 14.65 39.83
C ASP A 754 3.38 15.87 39.37
N LEU A 755 3.04 15.94 38.07
CA LEU A 755 2.11 16.92 37.52
C LEU A 755 0.67 16.45 37.61
N VAL A 756 0.45 15.19 37.27
CA VAL A 756 -0.85 14.52 37.24
C VAL A 756 -0.67 13.11 37.79
N SER A 757 -1.63 12.62 38.56
CA SER A 757 -1.71 11.24 39.01
C SER A 757 -3.14 10.73 38.80
N LEU A 758 -3.29 9.65 38.01
CA LEU A 758 -4.57 9.00 37.76
C LEU A 758 -4.73 7.76 38.61
N THR A 759 -5.97 7.46 38.97
CA THR A 759 -6.36 6.21 39.66
C THR A 759 -6.89 5.20 38.67
N LYS A 760 -6.75 3.90 38.99
CA LYS A 760 -7.36 2.83 38.15
C LYS A 760 -8.89 3.06 38.02
N PRO A 761 -9.48 2.80 36.83
CA PRO A 761 -8.87 2.15 35.64
C PRO A 761 -8.18 3.11 34.65
N ASP A 762 -8.19 4.42 34.89
CA ASP A 762 -7.74 5.43 33.91
C ASP A 762 -6.23 5.41 33.67
N THR A 763 -5.85 5.65 32.42
CA THR A 763 -4.45 5.74 31.98
C THR A 763 -4.25 6.96 31.11
N ILE A 764 -3.02 7.46 31.06
CA ILE A 764 -2.59 8.52 30.14
C ILE A 764 -2.22 7.87 28.81
N VAL A 765 -2.88 8.26 27.73
CA VAL A 765 -2.67 7.66 26.41
C VAL A 765 -1.60 8.43 25.63
N ASN A 766 -1.72 9.75 25.57
CA ASN A 766 -0.78 10.61 24.84
C ASN A 766 -0.68 11.99 25.50
N TRP A 767 0.39 12.73 25.18
CA TRP A 767 0.67 14.06 25.74
C TRP A 767 1.50 14.93 24.82
N ALA A 768 1.35 16.26 24.96
CA ALA A 768 2.10 17.29 24.26
C ALA A 768 2.22 18.55 25.13
N HIS A 769 3.20 19.39 24.89
CA HIS A 769 3.30 20.69 25.54
C HIS A 769 2.69 21.81 24.69
N SER A 770 2.30 22.90 25.33
CA SER A 770 1.95 24.15 24.62
C SER A 770 3.21 24.80 24.02
N PRO A 771 3.08 25.55 22.90
CA PRO A 771 4.21 26.25 22.29
C PRO A 771 4.94 27.22 23.21
N ASP A 772 4.21 27.83 24.18
CA ASP A 772 4.73 28.73 25.18
C ASP A 772 5.23 28.04 26.47
N PHE A 773 5.22 26.72 26.49
CA PHE A 773 5.63 25.87 27.62
C PHE A 773 4.91 26.16 28.95
N LYS A 774 3.69 26.72 28.95
CA LYS A 774 2.90 26.94 30.14
C LYS A 774 2.00 25.78 30.52
N TYR A 775 1.63 24.94 29.56
CA TYR A 775 0.71 23.82 29.75
C TYR A 775 1.28 22.53 29.18
N VAL A 776 0.93 21.43 29.83
CA VAL A 776 1.02 20.09 29.25
C VAL A 776 -0.40 19.60 28.97
N TYR A 777 -0.66 19.18 27.74
CA TYR A 777 -1.90 18.59 27.27
C TYR A 777 -1.79 17.09 27.33
N TYR A 778 -2.85 16.40 27.70
CA TYR A 778 -2.86 14.93 27.70
C TYR A 778 -4.25 14.38 27.43
N THR A 779 -4.30 13.14 26.98
CA THR A 779 -5.55 12.39 26.80
C THR A 779 -5.59 11.20 27.74
N THR A 780 -6.79 10.86 28.21
CA THR A 780 -7.02 9.65 29.01
C THR A 780 -7.58 8.53 28.15
N GLY A 781 -7.31 7.28 28.58
CA GLY A 781 -7.98 6.06 28.10
C GLY A 781 -9.18 5.72 28.96
N GLY A 782 -9.84 4.57 28.65
CA GLY A 782 -11.00 4.07 29.35
C GLY A 782 -12.33 4.37 28.66
N ALA A 783 -13.44 4.13 29.35
CA ALA A 783 -14.80 4.25 28.80
C ALA A 783 -15.21 5.70 28.50
N GLU A 784 -14.64 6.65 29.23
CA GLU A 784 -14.90 8.09 29.07
C GLU A 784 -13.58 8.84 28.79
N PRO A 785 -13.03 8.70 27.58
CA PRO A 785 -11.75 9.33 27.24
C PRO A 785 -11.90 10.87 27.19
N GLN A 786 -10.95 11.54 27.76
CA GLN A 786 -10.95 13.01 27.89
C GLN A 786 -9.66 13.61 27.34
N ALA A 787 -9.75 14.86 26.88
CA ALA A 787 -8.61 15.73 26.65
C ALA A 787 -8.54 16.76 27.78
N LEU A 788 -7.40 16.83 28.42
CA LEU A 788 -7.13 17.71 29.55
C LEU A 788 -5.83 18.46 29.32
N ARG A 789 -5.64 19.54 30.07
CA ARG A 789 -4.35 20.23 30.19
C ARG A 789 -4.03 20.54 31.66
N VAL A 790 -2.77 20.52 32.01
CA VAL A 790 -2.27 20.88 33.31
C VAL A 790 -1.34 22.11 33.18
N ARG A 791 -1.56 23.13 34.00
CA ARG A 791 -0.71 24.31 34.04
C ARG A 791 0.56 24.00 34.84
N LEU A 792 1.73 24.30 34.27
CA LEU A 792 3.01 23.97 34.91
C LEU A 792 3.27 24.78 36.18
N SER A 793 2.78 26.06 36.28
CA SER A 793 3.07 26.93 37.39
C SER A 793 2.38 26.56 38.70
N ASP A 794 1.11 26.14 38.64
CA ASP A 794 0.27 25.85 39.81
C ASP A 794 -0.34 24.43 39.80
N ARG A 795 -0.01 23.62 38.81
CA ARG A 795 -0.47 22.23 38.62
C ARG A 795 -2.00 22.13 38.49
N LYS A 796 -2.69 23.21 38.15
CA LYS A 796 -4.13 23.20 37.95
C LYS A 796 -4.47 22.42 36.69
N VAL A 797 -5.30 21.36 36.84
CA VAL A 797 -5.84 20.56 35.75
C VAL A 797 -7.13 21.17 35.25
N GLU A 798 -7.25 21.30 33.94
CA GLU A 798 -8.43 21.85 33.26
C GLU A 798 -8.88 20.86 32.17
N MET A 799 -10.16 20.47 32.19
CA MET A 799 -10.74 19.67 31.14
C MET A 799 -10.98 20.53 29.90
N ILE A 800 -10.54 20.04 28.73
CA ILE A 800 -10.74 20.67 27.43
C ILE A 800 -12.05 20.16 26.82
N THR A 801 -12.16 18.84 26.65
CA THR A 801 -13.34 18.22 26.04
C THR A 801 -13.40 16.72 26.33
N ASN A 802 -14.59 16.13 26.18
CA ASN A 802 -14.78 14.68 26.10
C ASN A 802 -14.48 14.20 24.67
N LEU A 803 -13.82 13.05 24.57
CA LEU A 803 -13.39 12.47 23.30
C LEU A 803 -14.22 11.21 22.90
N LYS A 804 -15.25 10.87 23.66
CA LYS A 804 -16.06 9.67 23.45
C LYS A 804 -16.69 9.61 22.04
N ASP A 805 -17.20 10.75 21.57
CA ASP A 805 -17.88 10.85 20.27
C ASP A 805 -16.95 11.25 19.11
N LEU A 806 -15.66 11.41 19.36
CA LEU A 806 -14.67 11.69 18.33
C LEU A 806 -14.00 10.39 17.87
N PRO A 807 -14.35 9.84 16.70
CA PRO A 807 -13.60 8.73 16.11
C PRO A 807 -12.18 9.22 15.81
N ARG A 808 -11.17 8.64 16.45
CA ARG A 808 -9.78 9.07 16.33
C ARG A 808 -8.99 8.06 15.52
N ALA A 809 -8.26 8.55 14.51
CA ALA A 809 -7.31 7.74 13.77
C ALA A 809 -6.17 7.28 14.69
N THR A 810 -5.68 6.07 14.47
CA THR A 810 -4.55 5.49 15.18
C THR A 810 -3.32 5.44 14.29
N GLY A 811 -2.15 5.67 14.87
CA GLY A 811 -0.88 5.52 14.18
C GLY A 811 -0.46 4.06 14.00
N PRO A 812 0.72 3.82 13.42
CA PRO A 812 1.26 2.48 13.22
C PRO A 812 1.44 1.67 14.51
N ASP A 813 1.59 2.38 15.63
CA ASP A 813 1.72 1.83 16.99
C ASP A 813 0.36 1.58 17.69
N GLY A 814 -0.77 1.80 16.99
CA GLY A 814 -2.12 1.67 17.52
C GLY A 814 -2.57 2.80 18.44
N ASN A 815 -1.75 3.83 18.66
CA ASN A 815 -2.08 4.95 19.54
C ASN A 815 -2.72 6.13 18.80
N THR A 816 -3.66 6.81 19.47
CA THR A 816 -4.18 8.10 19.04
C THR A 816 -3.26 9.21 19.52
N GLN A 817 -3.17 10.31 18.78
CA GLN A 817 -2.27 11.41 19.09
C GLN A 817 -3.03 12.67 19.52
N ILE A 818 -2.36 13.50 20.31
CA ILE A 818 -2.75 14.89 20.61
C ILE A 818 -1.59 15.80 20.22
N SER A 819 -1.91 16.88 19.55
CA SER A 819 -0.97 17.97 19.24
C SER A 819 -1.55 19.30 19.72
N VAL A 820 -0.73 20.33 19.79
CA VAL A 820 -1.16 21.65 20.22
C VAL A 820 -0.83 22.66 19.11
N ALA A 821 -1.86 23.37 18.65
CA ALA A 821 -1.70 24.43 17.65
C ALA A 821 -1.01 25.67 18.27
N PRO A 822 -0.47 26.57 17.45
CA PRO A 822 0.20 27.79 17.94
C PRO A 822 -0.67 28.70 18.83
N ASP A 823 -1.99 28.70 18.62
CA ASP A 823 -2.99 29.42 19.42
C ASP A 823 -3.35 28.70 20.74
N GLY A 824 -2.73 27.55 21.04
CA GLY A 824 -3.02 26.75 22.22
C GLY A 824 -4.23 25.82 22.07
N SER A 825 -4.82 25.71 20.90
CA SER A 825 -5.92 24.77 20.67
C SER A 825 -5.41 23.34 20.62
N ALA A 826 -6.12 22.40 21.24
CA ALA A 826 -5.83 20.97 21.12
C ALA A 826 -6.23 20.47 19.72
N VAL A 827 -5.34 19.73 19.07
CA VAL A 827 -5.50 19.18 17.71
C VAL A 827 -5.49 17.66 17.78
N PHE A 828 -6.41 17.06 17.03
CA PHE A 828 -6.60 15.61 16.93
C PHE A 828 -6.68 15.20 15.45
N THR A 829 -6.46 13.91 15.18
CA THR A 829 -6.80 13.32 13.89
C THR A 829 -8.11 12.57 14.03
N ARG A 830 -9.17 13.10 13.39
CA ARG A 830 -10.45 12.43 13.28
C ARG A 830 -10.38 11.36 12.19
N ASP A 831 -10.79 10.13 12.49
CA ASP A 831 -10.97 9.11 11.47
C ASP A 831 -12.27 9.38 10.71
N ILE A 832 -12.15 9.65 9.42
CA ILE A 832 -13.25 9.80 8.47
C ILE A 832 -13.18 8.73 7.38
N GLY A 833 -12.45 7.65 7.66
CA GLY A 833 -12.39 6.46 6.83
C GLY A 833 -13.73 5.73 6.76
N THR A 834 -13.88 4.87 5.79
CA THR A 834 -15.05 4.02 5.63
C THR A 834 -14.66 2.55 5.76
N GLN A 835 -15.53 1.77 6.39
CA GLN A 835 -15.41 0.32 6.50
C GLN A 835 -16.70 -0.29 5.96
N GLU A 836 -16.59 -1.03 4.86
CA GLU A 836 -17.75 -1.62 4.20
C GLU A 836 -17.51 -3.10 3.88
N ILE A 837 -18.59 -3.86 3.73
CA ILE A 837 -18.50 -5.26 3.30
C ILE A 837 -18.40 -5.31 1.78
N TYR A 838 -17.41 -6.04 1.30
CA TYR A 838 -17.17 -6.29 -0.11
C TYR A 838 -17.28 -7.78 -0.45
N ALA A 839 -17.71 -8.07 -1.66
CA ALA A 839 -17.67 -9.38 -2.29
C ALA A 839 -16.61 -9.38 -3.39
N LEU A 840 -15.60 -10.22 -3.25
CA LEU A 840 -14.54 -10.44 -4.23
C LEU A 840 -14.87 -11.72 -5.00
N THR A 841 -15.16 -11.63 -6.29
CA THR A 841 -15.38 -12.81 -7.14
C THR A 841 -14.04 -13.40 -7.52
N ILE A 842 -13.82 -14.69 -7.21
CA ILE A 842 -12.55 -15.38 -7.38
C ILE A 842 -12.69 -16.47 -8.42
N ARG A 843 -11.78 -16.46 -9.40
CA ARG A 843 -11.54 -17.62 -10.26
C ARG A 843 -10.39 -18.44 -9.69
N TRP A 844 -10.73 -19.62 -9.16
CA TRP A 844 -9.75 -20.61 -8.71
C TRP A 844 -9.18 -21.37 -9.90
N PRO A 845 -7.93 -21.87 -9.82
CA PRO A 845 -7.27 -22.64 -10.92
C PRO A 845 -7.94 -23.97 -11.22
#